data_9432fa8fb117a4febc3e3fde2b0c80d2
#
_entry.id   9432fa8fb117a4febc3e3fde2b0c80d2
#
_cell.length_a   1.000
_cell.length_b   1.000
_cell.length_c   1.000
_cell.angle_alpha   90.00
_cell.angle_beta   90.00
_cell.angle_gamma   90.00
#
_symmetry.space_group_name_H-M   'P 1'
#
loop_
_entity.id
_entity.type
_entity.pdbx_description
1 polymer ?
#
loop_
_entity_poly.entity_id
_entity_poly.type
_entity_poly.pdbx_seq_one_letter_code
_entity_poly.pdbx_strand_id
1 'polypeptide(L)'
;MRFGHFDDEAREYVITTPHTPYPWINYLGSQEFFSLISHTAGGYSFYRDAKMRRLTRYRYNNIPADDGGRYFYVNDGGDVWTPGWLPVKAELDHFEARHGLGYSRITGSRGGLTVDTLFFVPVEENAEIQQVTLTNDSTEPKTVQLFSFAEFCLWNAQDDQTNYQRNLSLAEVEVELDGPYGSAIFHKTEYRERRDHYAVYAVNTRAAGFDTDRDTFVGAWNGLGEAAVPRAGKSANSVASGWYPIGSHQVEVTLAPGESRALTYVLGYIENDHETKWAPGSDQQLINRDPAHDLLSRYATTEQTEAAFDRLRAYWADLLGSYTVTSGDEKLDRMVNIWNQYQCMVTFNMSRSASYFETGIGRGMGFRDSNQDLLGFVHLVPERARERIIDIASTQFADGSAYHQYQPLTKRGNNDIGSGFNDDPLWLILGVAAYVKETGDWAILDQPVPFDNEPGSEVPLFEHLTRSFDFTVDHRGPHGLPLIGRADWNDCLNLNCFSSTPGESFQTTENQSGGVAESVFIAAMFAAIGPEYAELAERRGLPEVAAAARTAVEEMRAAVLAHGWDGEWFLRAYDFFGKPIGTDATPEGKIWIEPQGFAVMGGIGVDAEDPGNPESEAVRALASVHEHLATDHGMVLQHPAYTSYQIELGEVSTYPPGYKENGGIFCHNNPWVIIGETVVGNGARAFDYYQRITPAYREDISEVHRLEPYVYAQMIAGKEAVRHGEAKNSWLTGTAAWNFVAVSQYLLGVRPDYDGLIVDPQIGPDVPSFTVTRTIRGARYEITVTNSGAPGARASLTVDGTPLDGRTVPYAPAGSTVRVAVTV
;
A
#
# COMPACT_ATOMS: atom_id res chain seq x y z
N MET A 1 16.86 -9.59 18.06
CA MET A 1 18.01 -9.54 17.12
C MET A 1 17.64 -8.55 16.02
N ARG A 2 18.54 -7.66 15.66
CA ARG A 2 18.33 -6.71 14.56
C ARG A 2 19.02 -7.23 13.31
N PHE A 3 18.38 -7.04 12.16
CA PHE A 3 18.93 -7.43 10.85
C PHE A 3 19.44 -6.21 10.06
N GLY A 4 19.32 -5.02 10.64
CA GLY A 4 19.70 -3.76 10.05
C GLY A 4 19.48 -2.59 11.00
N HIS A 5 19.45 -1.39 10.45
CA HIS A 5 19.21 -0.14 11.20
C HIS A 5 18.69 0.96 10.28
N PHE A 6 18.06 1.98 10.86
CA PHE A 6 17.64 3.19 10.15
C PHE A 6 18.82 4.14 9.94
N ASP A 7 18.89 4.73 8.77
CA ASP A 7 19.72 5.88 8.40
C ASP A 7 18.77 7.05 8.08
N ASP A 8 18.43 7.84 9.08
CA ASP A 8 17.44 8.91 8.96
C ASP A 8 17.94 10.08 8.09
N GLU A 9 19.25 10.32 8.04
CA GLU A 9 19.84 11.36 7.18
C GLU A 9 19.70 11.00 5.71
N ALA A 10 20.00 9.76 5.36
CA ALA A 10 19.82 9.22 4.01
C ALA A 10 18.36 8.88 3.69
N ARG A 11 17.49 8.78 4.70
CA ARG A 11 16.10 8.27 4.61
C ARG A 11 16.08 6.84 4.07
N GLU A 12 16.91 6.00 4.63
CA GLU A 12 17.09 4.60 4.24
C GLU A 12 16.90 3.66 5.42
N TYR A 13 16.55 2.42 5.11
CA TYR A 13 16.75 1.30 6.02
C TYR A 13 17.89 0.43 5.48
N VAL A 14 18.92 0.25 6.29
CA VAL A 14 20.14 -0.48 5.96
C VAL A 14 20.04 -1.90 6.50
N ILE A 15 20.03 -2.90 5.60
CA ILE A 15 19.98 -4.33 5.91
C ILE A 15 21.42 -4.89 5.81
N THR A 16 21.91 -5.46 6.89
CA THR A 16 23.33 -5.87 7.02
C THR A 16 23.55 -7.36 6.85
N THR A 17 22.52 -8.12 6.50
CA THR A 17 22.58 -9.57 6.29
C THR A 17 21.56 -10.01 5.24
N PRO A 18 21.90 -10.96 4.35
CA PRO A 18 20.93 -11.51 3.43
C PRO A 18 19.92 -12.47 4.10
N HIS A 19 20.12 -12.80 5.38
CA HIS A 19 19.35 -13.80 6.13
C HIS A 19 18.28 -13.17 7.01
N THR A 20 17.46 -12.27 6.46
CA THR A 20 16.27 -11.76 7.13
C THR A 20 15.22 -12.86 7.29
N PRO A 21 14.27 -12.74 8.26
CA PRO A 21 13.26 -13.79 8.49
C PRO A 21 12.33 -14.06 7.30
N TYR A 22 12.05 -13.01 6.49
CA TYR A 22 11.35 -13.01 5.21
C TYR A 22 12.11 -12.12 4.24
N PRO A 23 11.85 -12.18 2.93
CA PRO A 23 12.36 -11.16 2.02
C PRO A 23 11.82 -9.77 2.44
N TRP A 24 12.70 -8.84 2.76
CA TRP A 24 12.35 -7.46 3.04
C TRP A 24 12.42 -6.67 1.75
N ILE A 25 11.32 -6.02 1.39
CA ILE A 25 11.12 -5.47 0.06
C ILE A 25 11.01 -3.96 0.07
N ASN A 26 11.14 -3.40 -1.14
CA ASN A 26 10.84 -2.01 -1.44
C ASN A 26 10.04 -1.92 -2.75
N TYR A 27 9.29 -0.84 -2.91
CA TYR A 27 8.61 -0.48 -4.14
C TYR A 27 9.36 0.63 -4.85
N LEU A 28 9.47 0.50 -6.17
CA LEU A 28 10.07 1.49 -7.04
C LEU A 28 8.99 1.99 -8.00
N GLY A 29 9.02 3.28 -8.32
CA GLY A 29 8.03 3.90 -9.21
C GLY A 29 7.03 4.78 -8.48
N SER A 30 6.44 5.70 -9.22
CA SER A 30 5.54 6.71 -8.66
C SER A 30 4.29 6.99 -9.50
N GLN A 31 4.21 6.54 -10.75
CA GLN A 31 3.12 6.87 -11.67
C GLN A 31 2.53 5.67 -12.40
N GLU A 32 3.22 5.11 -13.38
CA GLU A 32 2.69 4.08 -14.26
C GLU A 32 3.55 2.82 -14.31
N PHE A 33 4.88 2.97 -14.20
CA PHE A 33 5.81 1.85 -14.16
C PHE A 33 6.24 1.57 -12.73
N PHE A 34 6.12 0.31 -12.33
CA PHE A 34 6.39 -0.12 -10.97
C PHE A 34 7.26 -1.38 -10.95
N SER A 35 8.11 -1.43 -9.94
CA SER A 35 8.92 -2.59 -9.60
C SER A 35 8.84 -2.89 -8.12
N LEU A 36 8.86 -4.17 -7.78
CA LEU A 36 9.10 -4.66 -6.43
C LEU A 36 10.48 -5.27 -6.39
N ILE A 37 11.23 -5.00 -5.34
CA ILE A 37 12.57 -5.54 -5.16
C ILE A 37 12.81 -5.93 -3.70
N SER A 38 13.34 -7.13 -3.47
CA SER A 38 13.83 -7.54 -2.16
C SER A 38 15.28 -7.10 -1.94
N HIS A 39 15.73 -7.20 -0.71
CA HIS A 39 17.15 -6.96 -0.34
C HIS A 39 18.12 -7.92 -1.02
N THR A 40 17.62 -9.01 -1.64
CA THR A 40 18.40 -10.00 -2.40
C THR A 40 18.14 -9.93 -3.91
N ALA A 41 17.53 -8.84 -4.41
CA ALA A 41 17.19 -8.56 -5.80
C ALA A 41 16.05 -9.45 -6.39
N GLY A 42 15.29 -10.15 -5.57
CA GLY A 42 14.05 -10.80 -5.98
C GLY A 42 12.96 -9.80 -6.36
N GLY A 43 11.92 -10.24 -7.07
CA GLY A 43 10.76 -9.41 -7.39
C GLY A 43 10.42 -9.31 -8.86
N TYR A 44 9.55 -8.36 -9.21
CA TYR A 44 9.02 -8.22 -10.57
C TYR A 44 8.66 -6.78 -10.92
N SER A 45 8.51 -6.53 -12.23
CA SER A 45 8.17 -5.21 -12.77
C SER A 45 6.93 -5.30 -13.65
N PHE A 46 6.15 -4.22 -13.71
CA PHE A 46 4.94 -4.13 -14.53
C PHE A 46 4.60 -2.68 -14.88
N TYR A 47 3.77 -2.52 -15.91
CA TYR A 47 3.22 -1.24 -16.35
C TYR A 47 1.72 -1.19 -16.02
N ARG A 48 1.27 -0.26 -15.19
CA ARG A 48 -0.10 0.00 -14.70
C ARG A 48 -0.80 -1.21 -14.05
N ASP A 49 -0.78 -2.37 -14.68
CA ASP A 49 -1.54 -3.56 -14.25
C ASP A 49 -0.60 -4.78 -14.14
N ALA A 50 -0.43 -5.28 -12.94
CA ALA A 50 0.45 -6.40 -12.65
C ALA A 50 -0.03 -7.74 -13.23
N LYS A 51 -1.32 -7.86 -13.62
CA LYS A 51 -1.87 -9.04 -14.29
C LYS A 51 -1.65 -8.99 -15.80
N MET A 52 -1.96 -7.85 -16.45
CA MET A 52 -2.07 -7.76 -17.91
C MET A 52 -0.85 -7.12 -18.59
N ARG A 53 0.01 -6.44 -17.83
CA ARG A 53 1.20 -5.73 -18.34
C ARG A 53 2.45 -6.03 -17.50
N ARG A 54 2.61 -7.29 -17.08
CA ARG A 54 3.79 -7.73 -16.33
C ARG A 54 4.97 -7.93 -17.26
N LEU A 55 6.11 -7.30 -16.95
CA LEU A 55 7.33 -7.41 -17.74
C LEU A 55 8.17 -8.62 -17.32
N THR A 56 8.41 -8.76 -16.02
CA THR A 56 9.27 -9.83 -15.49
C THR A 56 8.44 -10.89 -14.77
N ARG A 57 8.88 -12.14 -14.88
CA ARG A 57 8.18 -13.28 -14.29
C ARG A 57 8.37 -13.33 -12.79
N TYR A 58 7.30 -13.56 -12.07
CA TYR A 58 7.28 -13.85 -10.65
C TYR A 58 6.52 -15.14 -10.40
N ARG A 59 7.13 -16.08 -9.71
CA ARG A 59 6.52 -17.38 -9.43
C ARG A 59 5.66 -17.30 -8.17
N TYR A 60 4.54 -18.00 -8.22
CA TYR A 60 3.59 -18.07 -7.12
C TYR A 60 4.21 -18.76 -5.90
N ASN A 61 3.78 -18.38 -4.69
CA ASN A 61 4.28 -18.95 -3.43
C ASN A 61 5.81 -18.85 -3.24
N ASN A 62 6.41 -17.79 -3.70
CA ASN A 62 7.86 -17.60 -3.66
C ASN A 62 8.39 -17.14 -2.28
N ILE A 63 7.53 -16.92 -1.32
CA ILE A 63 7.94 -16.53 0.04
C ILE A 63 7.96 -17.78 0.93
N PRO A 64 9.04 -18.00 1.72
CA PRO A 64 10.20 -17.11 1.95
C PRO A 64 11.41 -17.35 1.03
N ALA A 65 11.29 -18.17 -0.01
CA ALA A 65 12.43 -18.59 -0.84
C ALA A 65 13.10 -17.44 -1.62
N ASP A 66 12.30 -16.44 -2.05
CA ASP A 66 12.73 -15.28 -2.84
C ASP A 66 13.51 -15.68 -4.11
N ASP A 67 12.99 -16.70 -4.81
CA ASP A 67 13.61 -17.26 -6.02
C ASP A 67 12.97 -16.63 -7.27
N GLY A 68 13.72 -15.84 -7.99
CA GLY A 68 13.29 -15.10 -9.18
C GLY A 68 13.36 -13.58 -8.99
N GLY A 69 14.10 -12.92 -9.85
CA GLY A 69 14.36 -11.50 -9.79
C GLY A 69 15.25 -11.01 -10.91
N ARG A 70 15.99 -9.95 -10.66
CA ARG A 70 16.97 -9.34 -11.56
C ARG A 70 18.35 -9.51 -10.95
N TYR A 71 19.18 -10.35 -11.58
CA TYR A 71 20.46 -10.75 -11.00
C TYR A 71 21.64 -10.35 -11.86
N PHE A 72 22.76 -10.09 -11.19
CA PHE A 72 24.08 -9.90 -11.82
C PHE A 72 25.02 -10.99 -11.31
N TYR A 73 25.33 -11.96 -12.17
CA TYR A 73 26.30 -12.99 -11.86
C TYR A 73 27.70 -12.47 -12.19
N VAL A 74 28.60 -12.58 -11.24
CA VAL A 74 30.02 -12.30 -11.40
C VAL A 74 30.76 -13.63 -11.51
N ASN A 75 31.56 -13.80 -12.56
CA ASN A 75 32.51 -14.88 -12.66
C ASN A 75 33.93 -14.30 -12.60
N ASP A 76 34.63 -14.50 -11.50
CA ASP A 76 35.99 -14.09 -11.23
C ASP A 76 36.92 -15.33 -11.32
N GLY A 77 37.39 -15.64 -12.54
CA GLY A 77 38.27 -16.78 -12.74
C GLY A 77 37.69 -18.14 -12.44
N GLY A 78 36.37 -18.32 -12.54
CA GLY A 78 35.64 -19.54 -12.23
C GLY A 78 34.91 -19.52 -10.86
N ASP A 79 35.20 -18.55 -9.99
CA ASP A 79 34.42 -18.30 -8.78
C ASP A 79 33.17 -17.48 -9.15
N VAL A 80 32.00 -18.10 -9.04
CA VAL A 80 30.72 -17.49 -9.44
C VAL A 80 29.92 -17.09 -8.21
N TRP A 81 29.49 -15.83 -8.17
CA TRP A 81 28.71 -15.25 -7.09
C TRP A 81 27.77 -14.15 -7.57
N THR A 82 26.90 -13.67 -6.69
CA THR A 82 25.97 -12.55 -6.94
C THR A 82 26.02 -11.55 -5.79
N PRO A 83 25.99 -10.23 -6.04
CA PRO A 83 26.13 -9.21 -4.98
C PRO A 83 24.99 -9.24 -3.96
N GLY A 84 23.79 -9.65 -4.37
CA GLY A 84 22.62 -9.83 -3.49
C GLY A 84 22.59 -11.19 -2.75
N TRP A 85 23.64 -12.00 -2.79
CA TRP A 85 23.70 -13.36 -2.27
C TRP A 85 22.85 -14.36 -3.08
N LEU A 86 21.54 -14.09 -3.28
CA LEU A 86 20.71 -14.91 -4.17
C LEU A 86 21.02 -14.59 -5.64
N PRO A 87 20.83 -15.58 -6.54
CA PRO A 87 20.43 -16.96 -6.32
C PRO A 87 21.57 -17.92 -6.00
N VAL A 88 22.84 -17.49 -6.15
CA VAL A 88 24.03 -18.38 -6.06
C VAL A 88 24.32 -18.84 -4.64
N LYS A 89 23.99 -18.02 -3.64
CA LYS A 89 24.21 -18.27 -2.20
C LYS A 89 25.70 -18.46 -1.84
N ALA A 90 26.60 -17.87 -2.64
CA ALA A 90 28.02 -17.83 -2.29
C ALA A 90 28.23 -16.97 -1.02
N GLU A 91 29.13 -17.39 -0.15
CA GLU A 91 29.50 -16.59 1.01
C GLU A 91 30.14 -15.27 0.56
N LEU A 92 29.70 -14.16 1.08
CA LEU A 92 30.19 -12.83 0.77
C LEU A 92 31.10 -12.32 1.90
N ASP A 93 32.16 -11.58 1.54
CA ASP A 93 33.04 -10.90 2.51
C ASP A 93 32.31 -9.72 3.14
N HIS A 94 31.40 -9.05 2.37
CA HIS A 94 30.51 -7.99 2.82
C HIS A 94 29.17 -8.09 2.09
N PHE A 95 28.10 -7.81 2.81
CA PHE A 95 26.74 -7.66 2.28
C PHE A 95 26.06 -6.47 2.93
N GLU A 96 25.48 -5.60 2.12
CA GLU A 96 24.62 -4.52 2.56
C GLU A 96 23.52 -4.29 1.50
N ALA A 97 22.28 -4.12 1.97
CA ALA A 97 21.17 -3.65 1.14
C ALA A 97 20.54 -2.43 1.79
N ARG A 98 20.31 -1.39 1.01
CA ARG A 98 19.69 -0.13 1.43
C ARG A 98 18.39 0.06 0.69
N HIS A 99 17.29 0.14 1.41
CA HIS A 99 15.99 0.52 0.87
C HIS A 99 15.73 1.98 1.18
N GLY A 100 15.65 2.80 0.14
CA GLY A 100 15.33 4.22 0.22
C GLY A 100 14.00 4.55 -0.48
N LEU A 101 13.70 5.83 -0.60
CA LEU A 101 12.45 6.30 -1.18
C LEU A 101 12.47 6.18 -2.71
N GLY A 102 11.82 5.15 -3.25
CA GLY A 102 11.74 4.85 -4.68
C GLY A 102 13.00 4.22 -5.28
N TYR A 103 13.93 3.77 -4.45
CA TYR A 103 15.14 3.08 -4.90
C TYR A 103 15.62 2.03 -3.90
N SER A 104 16.47 1.12 -4.39
CA SER A 104 17.20 0.16 -3.55
C SER A 104 18.64 0.03 -4.04
N ARG A 105 19.57 -0.10 -3.12
CA ARG A 105 21.00 -0.30 -3.40
C ARG A 105 21.44 -1.61 -2.75
N ILE A 106 22.10 -2.46 -3.50
CA ILE A 106 22.59 -3.76 -3.02
C ILE A 106 24.10 -3.84 -3.29
N THR A 107 24.86 -3.98 -2.23
CA THR A 107 26.33 -4.06 -2.28
C THR A 107 26.79 -5.41 -1.77
N GLY A 108 27.56 -6.12 -2.58
CA GLY A 108 28.25 -7.34 -2.18
C GLY A 108 29.72 -7.30 -2.51
N SER A 109 30.56 -7.85 -1.63
CA SER A 109 31.99 -7.99 -1.88
C SER A 109 32.43 -9.42 -1.72
N ARG A 110 33.32 -9.88 -2.61
CA ARG A 110 33.95 -11.20 -2.53
C ARG A 110 35.32 -11.20 -3.19
N GLY A 111 36.30 -11.75 -2.51
CA GLY A 111 37.66 -11.95 -3.07
C GLY A 111 38.35 -10.65 -3.55
N GLY A 112 38.11 -9.51 -2.87
CA GLY A 112 38.69 -8.21 -3.24
C GLY A 112 38.01 -7.55 -4.44
N LEU A 113 36.79 -7.94 -4.77
CA LEU A 113 35.93 -7.24 -5.74
C LEU A 113 34.64 -6.84 -5.04
N THR A 114 34.27 -5.57 -5.15
CA THR A 114 32.99 -5.03 -4.67
C THR A 114 32.09 -4.73 -5.86
N VAL A 115 30.84 -5.18 -5.79
CA VAL A 115 29.79 -4.85 -6.77
C VAL A 115 28.65 -4.16 -6.05
N ASP A 116 28.38 -2.92 -6.44
CA ASP A 116 27.29 -2.09 -5.96
C ASP A 116 26.25 -1.93 -7.07
N THR A 117 25.00 -2.22 -6.79
CA THR A 117 23.90 -2.11 -7.76
C THR A 117 22.81 -1.20 -7.21
N LEU A 118 22.58 -0.09 -7.89
CA LEU A 118 21.47 0.83 -7.61
C LEU A 118 20.32 0.52 -8.55
N PHE A 119 19.14 0.23 -7.98
CA PHE A 119 17.88 0.01 -8.68
C PHE A 119 16.94 1.15 -8.41
N PHE A 120 16.39 1.78 -9.44
CA PHE A 120 15.36 2.81 -9.28
C PHE A 120 14.50 2.96 -10.54
N VAL A 121 13.30 3.52 -10.37
CA VAL A 121 12.44 3.95 -11.46
C VAL A 121 12.47 5.48 -11.48
N PRO A 122 13.01 6.09 -12.54
CA PRO A 122 13.03 7.56 -12.65
C PRO A 122 11.63 8.15 -12.67
N VAL A 123 11.50 9.38 -12.21
CA VAL A 123 10.22 10.11 -12.26
C VAL A 123 9.76 10.25 -13.72
N GLU A 124 8.48 9.93 -13.97
CA GLU A 124 7.83 10.01 -15.29
C GLU A 124 8.41 9.08 -16.38
N GLU A 125 9.14 8.04 -16.01
CA GLU A 125 9.68 7.05 -16.95
C GLU A 125 9.03 5.68 -16.80
N ASN A 126 8.91 4.98 -17.94
CA ASN A 126 8.42 3.60 -17.97
C ASN A 126 9.57 2.59 -18.01
N ALA A 127 10.53 2.76 -17.12
CA ALA A 127 11.71 1.91 -17.04
C ALA A 127 12.31 1.82 -15.63
N GLU A 128 12.84 0.66 -15.30
CA GLU A 128 13.74 0.45 -14.17
C GLU A 128 15.19 0.62 -14.64
N ILE A 129 15.93 1.43 -13.94
CA ILE A 129 17.38 1.63 -14.15
C ILE A 129 18.14 0.80 -13.13
N GLN A 130 19.18 0.10 -13.60
CA GLN A 130 20.07 -0.72 -12.80
C GLN A 130 21.51 -0.25 -13.06
N GLN A 131 22.06 0.59 -12.19
CA GLN A 131 23.43 1.04 -12.28
C GLN A 131 24.32 0.10 -11.48
N VAL A 132 25.20 -0.62 -12.18
CA VAL A 132 26.12 -1.60 -11.59
C VAL A 132 27.52 -1.04 -11.60
N THR A 133 28.11 -0.85 -10.41
CA THR A 133 29.50 -0.37 -10.25
C THR A 133 30.36 -1.49 -9.69
N LEU A 134 31.39 -1.86 -10.44
CA LEU A 134 32.39 -2.83 -10.01
C LEU A 134 33.65 -2.08 -9.57
N THR A 135 34.17 -2.42 -8.39
CA THR A 135 35.40 -1.84 -7.83
C THR A 135 36.41 -2.93 -7.48
N ASN A 136 37.62 -2.81 -7.96
CA ASN A 136 38.69 -3.72 -7.59
C ASN A 136 39.40 -3.23 -6.32
N ASP A 137 39.08 -3.82 -5.18
CA ASP A 137 39.66 -3.51 -3.87
C ASP A 137 40.96 -4.31 -3.60
N SER A 138 41.35 -5.19 -4.52
CA SER A 138 42.58 -5.98 -4.42
C SER A 138 43.82 -5.22 -4.84
N THR A 139 44.97 -5.80 -4.58
CA THR A 139 46.27 -5.24 -5.00
C THR A 139 46.73 -5.64 -6.41
N GLU A 140 46.00 -6.53 -7.08
CA GLU A 140 46.31 -7.06 -8.43
C GLU A 140 45.20 -6.68 -9.42
N PRO A 141 45.50 -6.49 -10.71
CA PRO A 141 44.47 -6.30 -11.73
C PRO A 141 43.51 -7.51 -11.80
N LYS A 142 42.21 -7.23 -11.98
CA LYS A 142 41.17 -8.24 -12.13
C LYS A 142 40.49 -8.13 -13.50
N THR A 143 40.21 -9.26 -14.12
CA THR A 143 39.32 -9.37 -15.28
C THR A 143 38.18 -10.32 -14.93
N VAL A 144 36.96 -9.82 -14.94
CA VAL A 144 35.78 -10.56 -14.57
C VAL A 144 34.76 -10.57 -15.69
N GLN A 145 33.91 -11.60 -15.72
CA GLN A 145 32.75 -11.69 -16.60
C GLN A 145 31.50 -11.38 -15.79
N LEU A 146 30.77 -10.35 -16.20
CA LEU A 146 29.48 -9.96 -15.61
C LEU A 146 28.35 -10.42 -16.52
N PHE A 147 27.37 -11.17 -15.96
CA PHE A 147 26.16 -11.60 -16.67
C PHE A 147 24.95 -11.00 -16.00
N SER A 148 24.20 -10.19 -16.73
CA SER A 148 22.87 -9.76 -16.26
C SER A 148 21.83 -10.85 -16.49
N PHE A 149 20.74 -10.82 -15.72
CA PHE A 149 19.64 -11.78 -15.88
C PHE A 149 18.31 -11.14 -15.51
N ALA A 150 17.34 -11.23 -16.40
CA ALA A 150 15.94 -10.97 -16.16
C ALA A 150 15.09 -11.99 -16.92
N GLU A 151 14.09 -12.61 -16.28
CA GLU A 151 13.18 -13.54 -16.93
C GLU A 151 11.90 -12.80 -17.33
N PHE A 152 11.55 -12.80 -18.64
CA PHE A 152 10.36 -12.12 -19.13
C PHE A 152 9.08 -12.90 -18.87
N CYS A 153 8.05 -12.20 -18.43
CA CYS A 153 6.67 -12.70 -18.37
C CYS A 153 6.01 -12.57 -19.74
N LEU A 154 5.11 -13.49 -20.10
CA LEU A 154 4.31 -13.43 -21.33
C LEU A 154 3.14 -12.46 -21.19
N TRP A 155 3.35 -11.30 -20.57
CA TRP A 155 2.45 -10.18 -20.34
C TRP A 155 1.28 -10.50 -19.39
N ASN A 156 0.45 -11.50 -19.71
CA ASN A 156 -0.62 -11.93 -18.84
C ASN A 156 -0.07 -12.89 -17.78
N ALA A 157 0.10 -12.35 -16.56
CA ALA A 157 0.71 -13.10 -15.47
C ALA A 157 -0.07 -14.36 -15.06
N GLN A 158 -1.39 -14.35 -15.19
CA GLN A 158 -2.22 -15.53 -14.90
C GLN A 158 -2.00 -16.62 -15.93
N ASP A 159 -2.04 -16.29 -17.23
CA ASP A 159 -1.76 -17.23 -18.31
C ASP A 159 -0.32 -17.77 -18.22
N ASP A 160 0.63 -16.87 -17.98
CA ASP A 160 2.05 -17.24 -17.84
C ASP A 160 2.26 -18.27 -16.73
N GLN A 161 1.50 -18.17 -15.66
CA GLN A 161 1.62 -19.02 -14.47
C GLN A 161 0.84 -20.31 -14.54
N THR A 162 -0.33 -20.31 -15.20
CA THR A 162 -1.28 -21.42 -15.17
C THR A 162 -1.38 -22.17 -16.51
N ASN A 163 -1.06 -21.55 -17.63
CA ASN A 163 -1.17 -22.12 -18.96
C ASN A 163 0.19 -22.54 -19.50
N TYR A 164 0.72 -23.65 -18.99
CA TYR A 164 2.03 -24.13 -19.37
C TYR A 164 2.20 -24.38 -20.88
N GLN A 165 1.18 -24.86 -21.55
CA GLN A 165 1.19 -25.10 -22.98
C GLN A 165 1.44 -23.80 -23.78
N ARG A 166 0.90 -22.69 -23.33
CA ARG A 166 1.10 -21.38 -23.95
C ARG A 166 2.56 -20.95 -23.90
N ASN A 167 3.25 -21.22 -22.80
CA ASN A 167 4.67 -20.91 -22.62
C ASN A 167 5.58 -21.62 -23.65
N LEU A 168 5.12 -22.74 -24.22
CA LEU A 168 5.89 -23.50 -25.24
C LEU A 168 5.89 -22.87 -26.63
N SER A 169 5.01 -21.88 -26.90
CA SER A 169 4.69 -21.53 -28.28
C SER A 169 4.76 -20.03 -28.60
N LEU A 170 4.94 -19.14 -27.63
CA LEU A 170 4.71 -17.72 -27.84
C LEU A 170 5.94 -16.83 -27.74
N ALA A 171 7.04 -17.27 -27.08
CA ALA A 171 8.18 -16.43 -26.85
C ALA A 171 8.83 -15.97 -28.16
N GLU A 172 9.00 -14.67 -28.29
CA GLU A 172 9.63 -14.03 -29.44
C GLU A 172 10.49 -12.86 -29.02
N VAL A 173 11.77 -12.85 -29.42
CA VAL A 173 12.75 -11.83 -29.05
C VAL A 173 13.48 -11.30 -30.29
N GLU A 174 14.02 -10.08 -30.16
CA GLU A 174 15.02 -9.53 -31.07
C GLU A 174 16.25 -9.14 -30.28
N VAL A 175 17.43 -9.17 -30.92
CA VAL A 175 18.71 -8.79 -30.30
C VAL A 175 19.42 -7.76 -31.14
N GLU A 176 19.96 -6.74 -30.50
CA GLU A 176 20.78 -5.71 -31.12
C GLU A 176 22.06 -5.55 -30.29
N LEU A 177 23.21 -5.92 -30.85
CA LEU A 177 24.51 -5.88 -30.15
C LEU A 177 25.24 -4.56 -30.32
N ASP A 178 25.01 -3.88 -31.42
CA ASP A 178 25.71 -2.63 -31.82
C ASP A 178 24.69 -1.51 -32.06
N GLY A 179 23.75 -1.34 -31.16
CA GLY A 179 22.79 -0.23 -31.21
C GLY A 179 23.41 1.09 -30.75
N PRO A 180 22.67 2.22 -30.90
CA PRO A 180 23.16 3.55 -30.53
C PRO A 180 23.43 3.71 -29.02
N TYR A 181 22.79 2.90 -28.18
CA TYR A 181 23.01 2.90 -26.74
C TYR A 181 24.11 1.92 -26.30
N GLY A 182 24.21 0.79 -26.98
CA GLY A 182 25.02 -0.36 -26.64
C GLY A 182 24.35 -1.64 -27.12
N SER A 183 24.12 -2.59 -26.24
CA SER A 183 23.42 -3.83 -26.59
C SER A 183 22.03 -3.87 -25.96
N ALA A 184 21.03 -4.37 -26.70
CA ALA A 184 19.64 -4.45 -26.29
C ALA A 184 18.98 -5.77 -26.70
N ILE A 185 18.09 -6.27 -25.86
CA ILE A 185 17.22 -7.41 -26.08
C ILE A 185 15.78 -6.91 -26.00
N PHE A 186 14.97 -7.21 -27.03
CA PHE A 186 13.59 -6.77 -27.14
C PHE A 186 12.68 -7.98 -27.04
N HIS A 187 11.80 -8.01 -26.04
CA HIS A 187 10.79 -9.03 -25.84
C HIS A 187 9.48 -8.60 -26.51
N LYS A 188 9.13 -9.23 -27.63
CA LYS A 188 8.01 -8.85 -28.49
C LYS A 188 6.90 -9.92 -28.59
N THR A 189 6.78 -10.76 -27.60
CA THR A 189 5.75 -11.81 -27.56
C THR A 189 4.35 -11.26 -27.86
N GLU A 190 3.62 -11.89 -28.81
CA GLU A 190 2.29 -11.49 -29.28
C GLU A 190 2.21 -10.11 -29.98
N TYR A 191 3.32 -9.50 -30.32
CA TYR A 191 3.35 -8.19 -30.97
C TYR A 191 2.71 -8.18 -32.37
N ARG A 192 2.71 -9.29 -33.06
CA ARG A 192 2.20 -9.37 -34.44
C ARG A 192 0.71 -9.06 -34.55
N GLU A 193 -0.12 -9.55 -33.65
CA GLU A 193 -1.59 -9.52 -33.80
C GLU A 193 -2.30 -8.79 -32.67
N ARG A 194 -1.83 -8.95 -31.43
CA ARG A 194 -2.60 -8.55 -30.24
C ARG A 194 -2.06 -7.36 -29.51
N ARG A 195 -0.77 -7.00 -29.73
CA ARG A 195 -0.10 -6.02 -28.89
C ARG A 195 0.66 -5.01 -29.73
N ASP A 196 0.74 -3.81 -29.20
CA ASP A 196 1.54 -2.72 -29.76
C ASP A 196 2.70 -2.34 -28.82
N HIS A 197 2.94 -3.16 -27.78
CA HIS A 197 3.97 -2.94 -26.77
C HIS A 197 4.98 -4.08 -26.70
N TYR A 198 6.17 -3.75 -26.26
CA TYR A 198 7.28 -4.67 -26.02
C TYR A 198 8.09 -4.24 -24.80
N ALA A 199 8.89 -5.15 -24.26
CA ALA A 199 9.90 -4.82 -23.25
C ALA A 199 11.28 -4.72 -23.90
N VAL A 200 12.11 -3.83 -23.38
CA VAL A 200 13.53 -3.72 -23.73
C VAL A 200 14.39 -3.94 -22.49
N TYR A 201 15.43 -4.78 -22.62
CA TYR A 201 16.47 -4.91 -21.62
C TYR A 201 17.81 -4.63 -22.27
N ALA A 202 18.50 -3.57 -21.85
CA ALA A 202 19.67 -3.05 -22.53
C ALA A 202 20.80 -2.71 -21.55
N VAL A 203 22.04 -2.65 -22.06
CA VAL A 203 23.24 -2.19 -21.36
C VAL A 203 23.97 -1.13 -22.19
N ASN A 204 24.47 -0.07 -21.54
CA ASN A 204 25.13 1.08 -22.17
C ASN A 204 26.56 0.79 -22.71
N THR A 205 26.82 -0.43 -23.08
CA THR A 205 28.06 -0.85 -23.72
C THR A 205 27.78 -2.01 -24.66
N ARG A 206 28.71 -2.23 -25.62
CA ARG A 206 28.62 -3.44 -26.40
C ARG A 206 28.92 -4.66 -25.55
N ALA A 207 27.94 -5.58 -25.47
CA ALA A 207 28.09 -6.86 -24.79
C ALA A 207 29.05 -7.79 -25.56
N ALA A 208 29.87 -8.56 -24.84
CA ALA A 208 30.71 -9.61 -25.40
C ALA A 208 29.90 -10.84 -25.87
N GLY A 209 28.68 -11.00 -25.33
CA GLY A 209 27.72 -12.04 -25.68
C GLY A 209 26.38 -11.78 -25.06
N PHE A 210 25.41 -12.61 -25.39
CA PHE A 210 24.04 -12.54 -24.86
C PHE A 210 23.42 -13.93 -24.74
N ASP A 211 22.35 -14.04 -23.98
CA ASP A 211 21.47 -15.22 -23.99
C ASP A 211 20.02 -14.77 -23.79
N THR A 212 19.11 -15.34 -24.58
CA THR A 212 17.68 -15.07 -24.46
C THR A 212 16.85 -16.35 -24.25
N ASP A 213 17.49 -17.53 -24.31
CA ASP A 213 16.88 -18.81 -24.02
C ASP A 213 17.23 -19.25 -22.59
N ARG A 214 16.20 -19.41 -21.75
CA ARG A 214 16.37 -19.77 -20.34
C ARG A 214 17.03 -21.13 -20.16
N ASP A 215 16.64 -22.13 -20.95
CA ASP A 215 17.14 -23.49 -20.79
C ASP A 215 18.62 -23.58 -21.14
N THR A 216 19.07 -22.83 -22.12
CA THR A 216 20.49 -22.69 -22.46
C THR A 216 21.26 -21.96 -21.35
N PHE A 217 20.70 -20.84 -20.83
CA PHE A 217 21.38 -20.04 -19.81
C PHE A 217 21.51 -20.78 -18.47
N VAL A 218 20.39 -21.35 -17.99
CA VAL A 218 20.35 -22.07 -16.70
C VAL A 218 20.97 -23.46 -16.80
N GLY A 219 20.72 -24.14 -17.89
CA GLY A 219 21.06 -25.54 -18.08
C GLY A 219 19.94 -26.50 -17.66
N ALA A 220 19.81 -27.62 -18.37
CA ALA A 220 18.83 -28.66 -18.03
C ALA A 220 19.08 -29.19 -16.60
N TRP A 221 18.04 -29.29 -15.80
CA TRP A 221 18.05 -29.77 -14.41
C TRP A 221 18.70 -28.83 -13.38
N ASN A 222 19.24 -27.69 -13.81
CA ASN A 222 19.79 -26.70 -12.88
C ASN A 222 18.73 -25.68 -12.41
N GLY A 223 18.98 -25.10 -11.23
CA GLY A 223 18.31 -23.89 -10.77
C GLY A 223 19.14 -22.63 -11.09
N LEU A 224 18.60 -21.46 -10.83
CA LEU A 224 19.30 -20.17 -11.06
C LEU A 224 20.63 -20.07 -10.28
N GLY A 225 20.74 -20.71 -9.12
CA GLY A 225 22.00 -20.75 -8.33
C GLY A 225 23.13 -21.52 -9.00
N GLU A 226 22.81 -22.42 -9.94
CA GLU A 226 23.76 -23.27 -10.66
C GLU A 226 23.74 -23.00 -12.18
N ALA A 227 23.44 -21.74 -12.59
CA ALA A 227 23.28 -21.39 -13.98
C ALA A 227 24.52 -21.72 -14.81
N ALA A 228 24.31 -22.43 -15.93
CA ALA A 228 25.38 -23.02 -16.73
C ALA A 228 26.24 -21.96 -17.42
N VAL A 229 25.65 -20.91 -17.97
CA VAL A 229 26.34 -19.85 -18.71
C VAL A 229 27.27 -19.05 -17.80
N PRO A 230 26.86 -18.50 -16.65
CA PRO A 230 27.79 -17.83 -15.72
C PRO A 230 28.91 -18.74 -15.25
N ARG A 231 28.65 -20.02 -15.00
CA ARG A 231 29.68 -20.99 -14.60
C ARG A 231 30.67 -21.32 -15.71
N ALA A 232 30.21 -21.34 -16.95
CA ALA A 232 31.09 -21.50 -18.11
C ALA A 232 31.94 -20.24 -18.42
N GLY A 233 31.57 -19.09 -17.82
CA GLY A 233 32.23 -17.78 -18.05
C GLY A 233 32.02 -17.22 -19.45
N LYS A 234 31.06 -17.75 -20.22
CA LYS A 234 30.86 -17.36 -21.62
C LYS A 234 29.42 -17.59 -22.06
N SER A 235 28.81 -16.56 -22.65
CA SER A 235 27.48 -16.63 -23.28
C SER A 235 27.44 -17.60 -24.46
N ALA A 236 26.31 -18.28 -24.63
CA ALA A 236 26.08 -19.16 -25.78
C ALA A 236 25.53 -18.42 -27.01
N ASN A 237 25.14 -17.17 -26.88
CA ASN A 237 24.39 -16.36 -27.84
C ASN A 237 23.08 -17.04 -28.29
N SER A 238 22.37 -17.62 -27.34
CA SER A 238 21.11 -18.30 -27.57
C SER A 238 19.98 -17.33 -27.88
N VAL A 239 19.07 -17.74 -28.79
CA VAL A 239 17.90 -16.96 -29.15
C VAL A 239 16.63 -17.77 -28.84
N ALA A 240 15.79 -17.24 -27.95
CA ALA A 240 14.51 -17.87 -27.62
C ALA A 240 13.56 -17.89 -28.79
N SER A 241 12.94 -19.04 -29.00
CA SER A 241 11.94 -19.26 -30.04
C SER A 241 10.82 -20.11 -29.48
N GLY A 242 9.74 -19.46 -29.09
CA GLY A 242 8.54 -20.10 -28.53
C GLY A 242 8.65 -20.53 -27.07
N TRP A 243 9.83 -20.50 -26.44
CA TRP A 243 10.07 -21.02 -25.10
C TRP A 243 10.68 -19.95 -24.18
N TYR A 244 10.50 -20.05 -22.91
CA TYR A 244 10.96 -19.21 -21.80
C TYR A 244 11.99 -18.09 -22.14
N PRO A 245 11.55 -16.89 -22.52
CA PRO A 245 12.44 -15.81 -22.91
C PRO A 245 13.08 -15.15 -21.67
N ILE A 246 14.38 -14.91 -21.77
CA ILE A 246 15.15 -14.12 -20.80
C ILE A 246 15.90 -13.00 -21.48
N GLY A 247 16.40 -12.05 -20.68
CA GLY A 247 17.39 -11.07 -21.09
C GLY A 247 18.67 -11.29 -20.29
N SER A 248 19.80 -11.60 -20.99
CA SER A 248 21.11 -11.67 -20.40
C SER A 248 22.14 -11.08 -21.33
N HIS A 249 23.00 -10.20 -20.78
CA HIS A 249 24.16 -9.63 -21.46
C HIS A 249 25.42 -10.04 -20.72
N GLN A 250 26.42 -10.51 -21.45
CA GLN A 250 27.78 -10.75 -20.94
C GLN A 250 28.62 -9.50 -21.19
N VAL A 251 29.22 -8.93 -20.15
CA VAL A 251 30.19 -7.83 -20.24
C VAL A 251 31.50 -8.26 -19.57
N GLU A 252 32.62 -8.16 -20.31
CA GLU A 252 33.94 -8.33 -19.74
C GLU A 252 34.46 -7.01 -19.15
N VAL A 253 34.88 -7.07 -17.90
CA VAL A 253 35.41 -5.89 -17.19
C VAL A 253 36.78 -6.17 -16.64
N THR A 254 37.76 -5.34 -17.06
CA THR A 254 39.14 -5.36 -16.54
C THR A 254 39.37 -4.11 -15.71
N LEU A 255 39.84 -4.28 -14.47
CA LEU A 255 40.05 -3.22 -13.50
C LEU A 255 41.46 -3.29 -12.91
N ALA A 256 42.20 -2.18 -12.95
CA ALA A 256 43.39 -2.02 -12.13
C ALA A 256 43.06 -1.96 -10.63
N PRO A 257 44.04 -2.16 -9.72
CA PRO A 257 43.84 -1.96 -8.30
C PRO A 257 43.27 -0.56 -7.98
N GLY A 258 42.18 -0.52 -7.23
CA GLY A 258 41.46 0.71 -6.85
C GLY A 258 40.62 1.32 -7.97
N GLU A 259 40.52 0.70 -9.14
CA GLU A 259 39.70 1.18 -10.26
C GLU A 259 38.24 0.75 -10.09
N SER A 260 37.34 1.64 -10.49
CA SER A 260 35.89 1.37 -10.55
C SER A 260 35.33 1.58 -11.94
N ARG A 261 34.36 0.77 -12.35
CA ARG A 261 33.62 0.91 -13.61
C ARG A 261 32.14 0.78 -13.39
N ALA A 262 31.39 1.78 -13.84
CA ALA A 262 29.93 1.76 -13.84
C ALA A 262 29.36 1.30 -15.19
N LEU A 263 28.30 0.50 -15.15
CA LEU A 263 27.49 0.05 -16.27
C LEU A 263 26.04 0.37 -15.97
N THR A 264 25.30 0.89 -16.94
CA THR A 264 23.87 1.17 -16.77
C THR A 264 23.05 0.20 -17.59
N TYR A 265 22.18 -0.55 -16.91
CA TYR A 265 21.17 -1.41 -17.54
C TYR A 265 19.81 -0.72 -17.43
N VAL A 266 18.98 -0.92 -18.47
CA VAL A 266 17.62 -0.37 -18.55
C VAL A 266 16.64 -1.50 -18.86
N LEU A 267 15.65 -1.69 -17.98
CA LEU A 267 14.52 -2.59 -18.21
C LEU A 267 13.28 -1.71 -18.44
N GLY A 268 12.87 -1.55 -19.70
CA GLY A 268 11.85 -0.60 -20.12
C GLY A 268 10.61 -1.25 -20.73
N TYR A 269 9.49 -0.54 -20.63
CA TYR A 269 8.22 -0.79 -21.33
C TYR A 269 8.02 0.24 -22.42
N ILE A 270 7.76 -0.22 -23.63
CA ILE A 270 7.53 0.62 -24.80
C ILE A 270 6.20 0.24 -25.43
N GLU A 271 5.41 1.25 -25.78
CA GLU A 271 4.17 1.08 -26.57
C GLU A 271 4.29 1.94 -27.82
N ASN A 272 4.13 1.31 -28.98
CA ASN A 272 4.16 1.97 -30.28
C ASN A 272 2.73 2.23 -30.78
N ASP A 273 2.58 3.28 -31.61
CA ASP A 273 1.32 3.47 -32.32
C ASP A 273 1.11 2.28 -33.29
N HIS A 274 -0.12 1.79 -33.34
CA HIS A 274 -0.48 0.62 -34.15
C HIS A 274 -0.04 0.73 -35.62
N GLU A 275 -0.20 1.90 -36.23
CA GLU A 275 0.11 2.16 -37.63
C GLU A 275 1.63 2.17 -37.93
N THR A 276 2.45 2.48 -36.91
CA THR A 276 3.91 2.65 -37.05
C THR A 276 4.72 1.67 -36.21
N LYS A 277 4.08 0.61 -35.75
CA LYS A 277 4.73 -0.34 -34.82
C LYS A 277 5.84 -1.17 -35.42
N TRP A 278 5.90 -1.28 -36.74
CA TRP A 278 6.92 -2.04 -37.47
C TRP A 278 8.01 -1.14 -38.04
N ALA A 279 9.23 -1.62 -38.06
CA ALA A 279 10.33 -0.93 -38.70
C ALA A 279 10.07 -0.78 -40.23
N PRO A 280 10.34 0.39 -40.83
CA PRO A 280 10.13 0.60 -42.25
C PRO A 280 10.87 -0.43 -43.11
N GLY A 281 10.17 -1.06 -44.05
CA GLY A 281 10.76 -2.06 -44.99
C GLY A 281 11.05 -3.42 -44.38
N SER A 282 10.58 -3.70 -43.15
CA SER A 282 10.80 -4.98 -42.46
C SER A 282 9.77 -6.07 -42.76
N ASP A 283 8.81 -5.84 -43.67
CA ASP A 283 7.71 -6.75 -43.98
C ASP A 283 6.97 -7.27 -42.74
N GLN A 284 6.81 -6.39 -41.71
CA GLN A 284 6.20 -6.70 -40.43
C GLN A 284 6.93 -7.80 -39.62
N GLN A 285 8.24 -7.83 -39.69
CA GLN A 285 9.08 -8.79 -38.97
C GLN A 285 9.86 -8.17 -37.81
N LEU A 286 10.34 -6.92 -37.98
CA LEU A 286 11.11 -6.20 -36.99
C LEU A 286 10.27 -5.10 -36.35
N ILE A 287 10.32 -4.98 -35.04
CA ILE A 287 9.65 -3.90 -34.30
C ILE A 287 10.26 -2.55 -34.62
N ASN A 288 9.46 -1.48 -34.55
CA ASN A 288 9.97 -0.13 -34.53
C ASN A 288 10.68 0.12 -33.18
N ARG A 289 11.99 0.32 -33.20
CA ARG A 289 12.85 0.48 -32.02
C ARG A 289 13.13 1.94 -31.67
N ASP A 290 12.72 2.89 -32.50
CA ASP A 290 13.03 4.31 -32.29
C ASP A 290 12.60 4.82 -30.91
N PRO A 291 11.40 4.53 -30.39
CA PRO A 291 11.01 4.96 -29.05
C PRO A 291 11.85 4.30 -27.93
N ALA A 292 12.32 3.08 -28.14
CA ALA A 292 13.25 2.44 -27.22
C ALA A 292 14.62 3.12 -27.25
N HIS A 293 15.16 3.44 -28.43
CA HIS A 293 16.42 4.16 -28.57
C HIS A 293 16.34 5.55 -27.93
N ASP A 294 15.21 6.24 -28.05
CA ASP A 294 14.96 7.53 -27.38
C ASP A 294 14.97 7.38 -25.85
N LEU A 295 14.30 6.38 -25.29
CA LEU A 295 14.37 6.06 -23.86
C LEU A 295 15.81 5.77 -23.44
N LEU A 296 16.49 4.86 -24.13
CA LEU A 296 17.83 4.41 -23.78
C LEU A 296 18.87 5.55 -23.85
N SER A 297 18.72 6.48 -24.80
CA SER A 297 19.63 7.62 -24.97
C SER A 297 19.70 8.54 -23.75
N ARG A 298 18.63 8.57 -22.92
CA ARG A 298 18.57 9.37 -21.68
C ARG A 298 19.43 8.80 -20.55
N TYR A 299 19.91 7.55 -20.70
CA TYR A 299 20.70 6.82 -19.68
C TYR A 299 22.01 6.28 -20.26
N ALA A 300 22.50 6.88 -21.35
CA ALA A 300 23.69 6.41 -22.05
C ALA A 300 24.99 6.63 -21.26
N THR A 301 25.02 7.62 -20.38
CA THR A 301 26.21 7.92 -19.55
C THR A 301 25.88 7.84 -18.05
N THR A 302 26.93 7.66 -17.25
CA THR A 302 26.83 7.63 -15.79
C THR A 302 26.24 8.94 -15.25
N GLU A 303 26.66 10.08 -15.79
CA GLU A 303 26.21 11.41 -15.35
C GLU A 303 24.71 11.60 -15.60
N GLN A 304 24.18 11.08 -16.72
CA GLN A 304 22.74 11.13 -17.01
C GLN A 304 21.95 10.27 -16.03
N THR A 305 22.48 9.10 -15.69
CA THR A 305 21.87 8.20 -14.70
C THR A 305 21.88 8.81 -13.31
N GLU A 306 22.99 9.37 -12.87
CA GLU A 306 23.12 10.08 -11.58
C GLU A 306 22.16 11.29 -11.50
N ALA A 307 22.08 12.09 -12.56
CA ALA A 307 21.15 13.22 -12.61
C ALA A 307 19.68 12.78 -12.54
N ALA A 308 19.32 11.62 -13.10
CA ALA A 308 17.97 11.06 -12.98
C ALA A 308 17.70 10.57 -11.55
N PHE A 309 18.67 9.97 -10.90
CA PHE A 309 18.59 9.55 -9.51
C PHE A 309 18.46 10.75 -8.56
N ASP A 310 19.21 11.82 -8.78
CA ASP A 310 19.11 13.05 -7.99
C ASP A 310 17.71 13.70 -8.14
N ARG A 311 17.12 13.68 -9.34
CA ARG A 311 15.73 14.13 -9.55
C ARG A 311 14.73 13.29 -8.77
N LEU A 312 14.91 11.96 -8.70
CA LEU A 312 14.05 11.09 -7.90
C LEU A 312 14.15 11.43 -6.40
N ARG A 313 15.37 11.63 -5.90
CA ARG A 313 15.58 12.02 -4.48
C ARG A 313 14.93 13.37 -4.17
N ALA A 314 15.10 14.34 -5.06
CA ALA A 314 14.49 15.66 -4.92
C ALA A 314 12.95 15.57 -4.93
N TYR A 315 12.36 14.78 -5.84
CA TYR A 315 10.92 14.54 -5.90
C TYR A 315 10.35 14.02 -4.57
N TRP A 316 10.99 13.00 -3.98
CA TRP A 316 10.52 12.47 -2.70
C TRP A 316 10.75 13.44 -1.54
N ALA A 317 11.85 14.21 -1.55
CA ALA A 317 12.11 15.20 -0.52
C ALA A 317 11.08 16.34 -0.53
N ASP A 318 10.67 16.79 -1.71
CA ASP A 318 9.63 17.82 -1.88
C ASP A 318 8.25 17.29 -1.49
N LEU A 319 7.88 16.12 -1.99
CA LEU A 319 6.59 15.48 -1.72
C LEU A 319 6.32 15.30 -0.22
N LEU A 320 7.28 14.71 0.51
CA LEU A 320 7.13 14.45 1.95
C LEU A 320 7.28 15.73 2.81
N GLY A 321 7.74 16.83 2.24
CA GLY A 321 7.88 18.13 2.91
C GLY A 321 6.56 18.84 3.23
N SER A 322 5.41 18.35 2.72
CA SER A 322 4.10 18.94 2.96
C SER A 322 3.61 18.79 4.40
N TYR A 323 4.05 17.75 5.11
CA TYR A 323 3.79 17.52 6.53
C TYR A 323 5.04 16.98 7.21
N THR A 324 5.54 17.69 8.23
CA THR A 324 6.69 17.21 9.04
C THR A 324 6.48 17.51 10.50
N VAL A 325 7.04 16.66 11.37
CA VAL A 325 7.06 16.83 12.83
C VAL A 325 8.49 16.76 13.37
N THR A 326 8.74 17.49 14.42
CA THR A 326 9.93 17.36 15.25
C THR A 326 9.48 17.27 16.70
N SER A 327 9.58 16.09 17.30
CA SER A 327 9.03 15.79 18.63
C SER A 327 10.11 15.46 19.67
N GLY A 328 11.33 15.14 19.22
CA GLY A 328 12.38 14.58 20.08
C GLY A 328 12.27 13.06 20.28
N ASP A 329 11.19 12.41 19.86
CA ASP A 329 11.10 10.96 19.69
C ASP A 329 11.48 10.59 18.25
N GLU A 330 12.71 10.10 18.06
CA GLU A 330 13.25 9.77 16.74
C GLU A 330 12.39 8.74 15.99
N LYS A 331 11.72 7.82 16.70
CA LYS A 331 10.88 6.79 16.08
C LYS A 331 9.56 7.37 15.56
N LEU A 332 8.97 8.30 16.32
CA LEU A 332 7.79 9.04 15.89
C LEU A 332 8.10 9.91 14.68
N ASP A 333 9.17 10.72 14.78
CA ASP A 333 9.59 11.64 13.71
C ASP A 333 9.90 10.88 12.42
N ARG A 334 10.63 9.77 12.50
CA ARG A 334 10.97 8.86 11.38
C ARG A 334 9.74 8.30 10.69
N MET A 335 8.80 7.77 11.46
CA MET A 335 7.58 7.20 10.88
C MET A 335 6.72 8.27 10.23
N VAL A 336 6.45 9.37 10.91
CA VAL A 336 5.58 10.44 10.39
C VAL A 336 6.21 11.14 9.19
N ASN A 337 7.50 11.46 9.25
CA ASN A 337 8.15 12.30 8.22
C ASN A 337 8.58 11.51 6.98
N ILE A 338 8.76 10.19 7.09
CA ILE A 338 9.37 9.37 6.04
C ILE A 338 8.48 8.17 5.69
N TRP A 339 8.52 7.14 6.50
CA TRP A 339 8.08 5.81 6.10
C TRP A 339 6.57 5.66 6.00
N ASN A 340 5.80 6.29 6.90
CA ASN A 340 4.35 6.19 6.83
C ASN A 340 3.79 6.89 5.59
N GLN A 341 4.24 8.11 5.30
CA GLN A 341 3.81 8.84 4.09
C GLN A 341 4.29 8.11 2.81
N TYR A 342 5.50 7.57 2.81
CA TYR A 342 6.00 6.76 1.70
C TYR A 342 5.11 5.52 1.46
N GLN A 343 4.77 4.79 2.51
CA GLN A 343 3.86 3.65 2.42
C GLN A 343 2.46 4.07 1.95
N CYS A 344 1.94 5.22 2.37
CA CYS A 344 0.68 5.77 1.86
C CYS A 344 0.71 5.99 0.35
N MET A 345 1.83 6.49 -0.21
CA MET A 345 1.99 6.63 -1.66
C MET A 345 2.07 5.29 -2.38
N VAL A 346 2.70 4.29 -1.79
CA VAL A 346 2.73 2.93 -2.35
C VAL A 346 1.33 2.32 -2.35
N THR A 347 0.58 2.41 -1.26
CA THR A 347 -0.81 1.93 -1.20
C THR A 347 -1.72 2.68 -2.16
N PHE A 348 -1.54 3.98 -2.33
CA PHE A 348 -2.25 4.75 -3.36
C PHE A 348 -2.05 4.15 -4.76
N ASN A 349 -0.80 3.87 -5.12
CA ASN A 349 -0.46 3.35 -6.45
C ASN A 349 -0.94 1.91 -6.67
N MET A 350 -0.85 1.06 -5.65
CA MET A 350 -1.07 -0.39 -5.76
C MET A 350 -2.43 -0.86 -5.25
N SER A 351 -3.12 -0.08 -4.40
CA SER A 351 -4.22 -0.61 -3.57
C SER A 351 -3.78 -1.91 -2.88
N ARG A 352 -4.49 -3.01 -3.09
CA ARG A 352 -4.11 -4.35 -2.60
C ARG A 352 -3.70 -5.28 -3.74
N SER A 353 -3.37 -4.73 -4.94
CA SER A 353 -3.27 -5.55 -6.14
C SER A 353 -1.94 -6.27 -6.28
N ALA A 354 -0.80 -5.63 -6.03
CA ALA A 354 0.50 -6.18 -6.42
C ALA A 354 1.55 -6.08 -5.31
N SER A 355 1.86 -7.21 -4.66
CA SER A 355 2.91 -7.35 -3.65
C SER A 355 3.65 -8.69 -3.79
N TYR A 356 4.51 -8.99 -2.85
CA TYR A 356 5.08 -10.33 -2.71
C TYR A 356 4.06 -11.37 -2.23
N PHE A 357 3.00 -10.91 -1.56
CA PHE A 357 1.95 -11.76 -0.98
C PHE A 357 0.72 -11.83 -1.88
N GLU A 358 0.37 -10.72 -2.52
CA GLU A 358 -0.70 -10.61 -3.50
C GLU A 358 -0.07 -10.37 -4.87
N THR A 359 -0.07 -11.35 -5.74
CA THR A 359 0.72 -11.33 -6.98
C THR A 359 0.14 -10.45 -8.11
N GLY A 360 -0.96 -9.73 -7.86
CA GLY A 360 -1.63 -8.89 -8.86
C GLY A 360 -2.47 -9.66 -9.88
N ILE A 361 -2.68 -10.96 -9.67
CA ILE A 361 -3.47 -11.82 -10.57
C ILE A 361 -4.96 -11.77 -10.20
N GLY A 362 -5.27 -11.91 -8.93
CA GLY A 362 -6.64 -12.08 -8.43
C GLY A 362 -7.29 -10.81 -7.88
N ARG A 363 -6.57 -9.70 -7.79
CA ARG A 363 -7.08 -8.46 -7.19
C ARG A 363 -6.93 -7.27 -8.11
N GLY A 364 -7.92 -6.35 -8.02
CA GLY A 364 -7.90 -5.02 -8.64
C GLY A 364 -7.68 -3.92 -7.61
N MET A 365 -8.13 -2.72 -7.97
CA MET A 365 -8.19 -1.57 -7.08
C MET A 365 -9.50 -1.64 -6.27
N GLY A 366 -9.42 -1.76 -4.96
CA GLY A 366 -10.60 -1.83 -4.09
C GLY A 366 -11.36 -0.52 -4.03
N PHE A 367 -12.70 -0.56 -4.07
CA PHE A 367 -13.56 0.61 -3.93
C PHE A 367 -13.38 1.25 -2.54
N ARG A 368 -13.63 0.51 -1.47
CA ARG A 368 -13.41 1.01 -0.11
C ARG A 368 -11.93 1.22 0.21
N ASP A 369 -11.06 0.32 -0.26
CA ASP A 369 -9.62 0.43 0.00
C ASP A 369 -9.06 1.74 -0.53
N SER A 370 -9.37 2.09 -1.80
CA SER A 370 -8.86 3.31 -2.42
C SER A 370 -9.42 4.58 -1.79
N ASN A 371 -10.68 4.58 -1.33
CA ASN A 371 -11.27 5.71 -0.61
C ASN A 371 -10.61 5.92 0.76
N GLN A 372 -10.28 4.85 1.47
CA GLN A 372 -9.57 4.92 2.76
C GLN A 372 -8.10 5.32 2.58
N ASP A 373 -7.43 4.71 1.60
CA ASP A 373 -6.02 5.05 1.29
C ASP A 373 -5.86 6.53 0.93
N LEU A 374 -6.88 7.15 0.31
CA LEU A 374 -6.92 8.58 -0.01
C LEU A 374 -6.66 9.46 1.23
N LEU A 375 -7.12 9.08 2.39
CA LEU A 375 -6.91 9.82 3.63
C LEU A 375 -5.41 10.00 3.96
N GLY A 376 -4.57 9.05 3.54
CA GLY A 376 -3.12 9.07 3.79
C GLY A 376 -2.30 9.76 2.72
N PHE A 377 -2.86 10.05 1.53
CA PHE A 377 -2.08 10.67 0.43
C PHE A 377 -2.69 11.95 -0.16
N VAL A 378 -3.90 12.32 0.21
CA VAL A 378 -4.59 13.51 -0.36
C VAL A 378 -3.78 14.79 -0.21
N HIS A 379 -3.02 14.91 0.87
CA HIS A 379 -2.15 16.06 1.15
C HIS A 379 -0.84 16.04 0.31
N LEU A 380 -0.46 14.90 -0.24
CA LEU A 380 0.76 14.72 -1.03
C LEU A 380 0.50 15.00 -2.52
N VAL A 381 -0.60 14.44 -3.06
CA VAL A 381 -0.91 14.45 -4.49
C VAL A 381 -2.39 14.74 -4.76
N PRO A 382 -2.87 15.96 -4.40
CA PRO A 382 -4.30 16.29 -4.46
C PRO A 382 -4.91 16.14 -5.87
N GLU A 383 -4.15 16.44 -6.92
CA GLU A 383 -4.63 16.30 -8.30
C GLU A 383 -4.90 14.83 -8.65
N ARG A 384 -3.99 13.93 -8.28
CA ARG A 384 -4.15 12.48 -8.48
C ARG A 384 -5.23 11.89 -7.56
N ALA A 385 -5.41 12.48 -6.37
CA ALA A 385 -6.51 12.13 -5.48
C ALA A 385 -7.87 12.44 -6.13
N ARG A 386 -8.00 13.59 -6.80
CA ARG A 386 -9.18 13.97 -7.56
C ARG A 386 -9.49 12.97 -8.67
N GLU A 387 -8.50 12.60 -9.46
CA GLU A 387 -8.65 11.58 -10.52
C GLU A 387 -9.11 10.23 -9.93
N ARG A 388 -8.51 9.79 -8.82
CA ARG A 388 -8.87 8.54 -8.15
C ARG A 388 -10.32 8.55 -7.64
N ILE A 389 -10.82 9.66 -7.11
CA ILE A 389 -12.22 9.81 -6.69
C ILE A 389 -13.15 9.61 -7.88
N ILE A 390 -12.84 10.19 -9.04
CA ILE A 390 -13.65 10.06 -10.26
C ILE A 390 -13.63 8.61 -10.76
N ASP A 391 -12.46 7.98 -10.81
CA ASP A 391 -12.31 6.57 -11.21
C ASP A 391 -13.18 5.63 -10.33
N ILE A 392 -13.12 5.82 -9.00
CA ILE A 392 -13.89 5.03 -8.04
C ILE A 392 -15.39 5.27 -8.22
N ALA A 393 -15.83 6.54 -8.22
CA ALA A 393 -17.23 6.90 -8.33
C ALA A 393 -17.86 6.37 -9.65
N SER A 394 -17.09 6.31 -10.74
CA SER A 394 -17.53 5.76 -12.02
C SER A 394 -17.90 4.27 -11.97
N THR A 395 -17.50 3.55 -10.93
CA THR A 395 -17.82 2.13 -10.73
C THR A 395 -19.02 1.91 -9.79
N GLN A 396 -19.65 2.97 -9.31
CA GLN A 396 -20.87 2.91 -8.51
C GLN A 396 -22.07 2.60 -9.40
N PHE A 397 -23.04 1.85 -8.88
CA PHE A 397 -24.32 1.62 -9.55
C PHE A 397 -25.33 2.72 -9.23
N ALA A 398 -26.36 2.84 -10.08
CA ALA A 398 -27.40 3.87 -9.93
C ALA A 398 -28.24 3.71 -8.65
N ASP A 399 -28.27 2.53 -8.05
CA ASP A 399 -28.93 2.29 -6.75
C ASP A 399 -28.08 2.68 -5.53
N GLY A 400 -26.85 3.13 -5.75
CA GLY A 400 -25.91 3.54 -4.70
C GLY A 400 -24.94 2.45 -4.25
N SER A 401 -25.17 1.17 -4.59
CA SER A 401 -24.18 0.12 -4.39
C SER A 401 -22.99 0.27 -5.35
N ALA A 402 -21.93 -0.50 -5.17
CA ALA A 402 -20.74 -0.38 -6.00
C ALA A 402 -20.11 -1.74 -6.31
N TYR A 403 -19.29 -1.78 -7.36
CA TYR A 403 -18.32 -2.86 -7.51
C TYR A 403 -17.32 -2.80 -6.35
N HIS A 404 -17.02 -3.95 -5.79
CA HIS A 404 -16.01 -4.03 -4.71
C HIS A 404 -14.60 -3.70 -5.19
N GLN A 405 -14.30 -3.92 -6.48
CA GLN A 405 -13.01 -3.62 -7.11
C GLN A 405 -13.19 -3.18 -8.58
N TYR A 406 -12.20 -2.44 -9.10
CA TYR A 406 -12.08 -2.13 -10.53
C TYR A 406 -10.70 -2.52 -11.08
N GLN A 407 -10.61 -2.67 -12.40
CA GLN A 407 -9.38 -3.07 -13.09
C GLN A 407 -8.43 -1.88 -13.29
N PRO A 408 -7.17 -1.95 -12.86
CA PRO A 408 -6.25 -0.82 -12.95
C PRO A 408 -6.02 -0.29 -14.37
N LEU A 409 -5.97 -1.20 -15.38
CA LEU A 409 -5.69 -0.84 -16.77
C LEU A 409 -6.87 -0.18 -17.46
N THR A 410 -8.09 -0.69 -17.25
CA THR A 410 -9.31 -0.25 -17.92
C THR A 410 -10.14 0.71 -17.09
N LYS A 411 -9.89 0.78 -15.78
CA LYS A 411 -10.66 1.54 -14.77
C LYS A 411 -12.14 1.12 -14.71
N ARG A 412 -12.48 -0.09 -15.16
CA ARG A 412 -13.84 -0.65 -15.15
C ARG A 412 -14.05 -1.57 -13.96
N GLY A 413 -15.30 -1.63 -13.48
CA GLY A 413 -15.73 -2.51 -12.40
C GLY A 413 -15.37 -3.97 -12.67
N ASN A 414 -14.98 -4.71 -11.61
CA ASN A 414 -14.56 -6.10 -11.70
C ASN A 414 -15.69 -7.05 -11.33
N ASN A 415 -16.29 -7.69 -12.35
CA ASN A 415 -17.39 -8.64 -12.17
C ASN A 415 -16.97 -9.95 -11.46
N ASP A 416 -15.69 -10.31 -11.46
CA ASP A 416 -15.22 -11.56 -10.84
C ASP A 416 -15.44 -11.54 -9.31
N ILE A 417 -15.30 -10.36 -8.70
CA ILE A 417 -15.59 -10.16 -7.27
C ILE A 417 -17.04 -9.71 -7.08
N GLY A 418 -17.56 -8.86 -7.99
CA GLY A 418 -18.93 -8.37 -7.95
C GLY A 418 -19.15 -7.24 -6.95
N SER A 419 -20.32 -7.25 -6.30
CA SER A 419 -20.82 -6.21 -5.40
C SER A 419 -21.46 -6.82 -4.14
N GLY A 420 -22.16 -6.00 -3.36
CA GLY A 420 -22.95 -6.46 -2.21
C GLY A 420 -22.24 -6.31 -0.87
N PHE A 421 -21.13 -5.60 -0.83
CA PHE A 421 -20.49 -5.15 0.41
C PHE A 421 -21.09 -3.81 0.81
N ASN A 422 -21.98 -3.83 1.81
CA ASN A 422 -22.86 -2.69 2.07
C ASN A 422 -22.20 -1.52 2.81
N ASP A 423 -20.95 -1.67 3.23
CA ASP A 423 -20.11 -0.57 3.72
C ASP A 423 -19.45 0.24 2.59
N ASP A 424 -19.25 -0.36 1.40
CA ASP A 424 -18.53 0.26 0.28
C ASP A 424 -19.03 1.69 -0.03
N PRO A 425 -20.35 1.96 -0.16
CA PRO A 425 -20.85 3.28 -0.53
C PRO A 425 -20.43 4.42 0.40
N LEU A 426 -20.39 4.16 1.72
CA LEU A 426 -20.08 5.20 2.72
C LEU A 426 -18.64 5.74 2.59
N TRP A 427 -17.70 4.90 2.18
CA TRP A 427 -16.32 5.30 2.04
C TRP A 427 -16.10 6.39 0.97
N LEU A 428 -16.97 6.45 -0.07
CA LEU A 428 -16.90 7.50 -1.08
C LEU A 428 -17.19 8.88 -0.48
N ILE A 429 -18.16 8.97 0.43
CA ILE A 429 -18.49 10.23 1.15
C ILE A 429 -17.28 10.69 1.95
N LEU A 430 -16.65 9.78 2.71
CA LEU A 430 -15.48 10.09 3.52
C LEU A 430 -14.30 10.57 2.66
N GLY A 431 -14.01 9.88 1.55
CA GLY A 431 -12.93 10.23 0.63
C GLY A 431 -13.13 11.61 0.00
N VAL A 432 -14.34 11.92 -0.48
CA VAL A 432 -14.68 13.22 -1.07
C VAL A 432 -14.63 14.34 -0.02
N ALA A 433 -15.16 14.11 1.19
CA ALA A 433 -15.10 15.09 2.27
C ALA A 433 -13.64 15.43 2.65
N ALA A 434 -12.79 14.40 2.79
CA ALA A 434 -11.36 14.59 3.07
C ALA A 434 -10.66 15.40 1.96
N TYR A 435 -10.96 15.13 0.69
CA TYR A 435 -10.42 15.86 -0.44
C TYR A 435 -10.84 17.36 -0.42
N VAL A 436 -12.12 17.64 -0.19
CA VAL A 436 -12.63 19.02 -0.14
C VAL A 436 -12.03 19.79 1.05
N LYS A 437 -11.92 19.16 2.22
CA LYS A 437 -11.27 19.73 3.40
C LYS A 437 -9.81 20.09 3.13
N GLU A 438 -9.07 19.21 2.48
CA GLU A 438 -7.66 19.43 2.16
C GLU A 438 -7.47 20.52 1.11
N THR A 439 -8.22 20.47 0.01
CA THR A 439 -7.95 21.29 -1.18
C THR A 439 -8.77 22.58 -1.25
N GLY A 440 -9.98 22.57 -0.70
CA GLY A 440 -10.98 23.62 -0.96
C GLY A 440 -11.60 23.57 -2.36
N ASP A 441 -11.39 22.50 -3.12
CA ASP A 441 -11.97 22.29 -4.44
C ASP A 441 -13.43 21.81 -4.35
N TRP A 442 -14.35 22.76 -4.18
CA TRP A 442 -15.78 22.49 -4.19
C TRP A 442 -16.32 22.10 -5.57
N ALA A 443 -15.60 22.46 -6.66
CA ALA A 443 -16.05 22.19 -8.02
C ALA A 443 -16.06 20.68 -8.34
N ILE A 444 -15.33 19.85 -7.59
CA ILE A 444 -15.41 18.39 -7.74
C ILE A 444 -16.83 17.86 -7.57
N LEU A 445 -17.66 18.48 -6.73
CA LEU A 445 -19.03 18.05 -6.47
C LEU A 445 -19.95 18.21 -7.69
N ASP A 446 -19.58 19.07 -8.64
CA ASP A 446 -20.31 19.28 -9.89
C ASP A 446 -19.71 18.50 -11.07
N GLN A 447 -18.62 17.75 -10.83
CA GLN A 447 -17.98 16.95 -11.87
C GLN A 447 -18.95 15.89 -12.38
N PRO A 448 -19.24 15.84 -13.70
CA PRO A 448 -20.02 14.76 -14.28
C PRO A 448 -19.27 13.42 -14.17
N VAL A 449 -19.93 12.41 -13.59
CA VAL A 449 -19.39 11.05 -13.41
C VAL A 449 -20.46 10.04 -13.81
N PRO A 450 -20.15 9.01 -14.62
CA PRO A 450 -21.12 8.00 -15.01
C PRO A 450 -21.37 6.97 -13.89
N PHE A 451 -22.53 6.33 -13.88
CA PHE A 451 -22.76 5.11 -13.13
C PHE A 451 -22.32 3.88 -13.96
N ASP A 452 -21.71 2.89 -13.29
CA ASP A 452 -21.27 1.61 -13.90
C ASP A 452 -20.39 1.78 -15.15
N ASN A 453 -19.60 2.85 -15.19
CA ASN A 453 -18.81 3.23 -16.38
C ASN A 453 -19.63 3.36 -17.69
N GLU A 454 -20.98 3.52 -17.62
CA GLU A 454 -21.85 3.60 -18.78
C GLU A 454 -21.93 5.02 -19.34
N PRO A 455 -21.44 5.27 -20.58
CA PRO A 455 -21.54 6.58 -21.21
C PRO A 455 -23.00 7.03 -21.37
N GLY A 456 -23.30 8.27 -21.00
CA GLY A 456 -24.63 8.87 -21.05
C GLY A 456 -25.41 8.76 -19.75
N SER A 457 -24.84 8.15 -18.71
CA SER A 457 -25.40 8.08 -17.34
C SER A 457 -24.81 9.13 -16.39
N GLU A 458 -23.99 10.07 -16.91
CA GLU A 458 -23.25 11.04 -16.11
C GLU A 458 -24.18 11.94 -15.31
N VAL A 459 -23.93 12.03 -14.02
CA VAL A 459 -24.56 12.97 -13.08
C VAL A 459 -23.45 13.69 -12.28
N PRO A 460 -23.74 14.82 -11.61
CA PRO A 460 -22.78 15.44 -10.70
C PRO A 460 -22.29 14.46 -9.62
N LEU A 461 -21.02 14.52 -9.25
CA LEU A 461 -20.46 13.65 -8.18
C LEU A 461 -21.27 13.74 -6.87
N PHE A 462 -21.85 14.90 -6.57
CA PHE A 462 -22.71 15.04 -5.39
C PHE A 462 -23.92 14.06 -5.41
N GLU A 463 -24.47 13.74 -6.59
CA GLU A 463 -25.55 12.74 -6.70
C GLU A 463 -25.03 11.33 -6.35
N HIS A 464 -23.79 11.00 -6.68
CA HIS A 464 -23.14 9.76 -6.24
C HIS A 464 -23.07 9.67 -4.71
N LEU A 465 -22.77 10.80 -4.03
CA LEU A 465 -22.78 10.85 -2.56
C LEU A 465 -24.18 10.69 -2.00
N THR A 466 -25.19 11.30 -2.64
CA THR A 466 -26.59 11.15 -2.28
C THR A 466 -27.01 9.68 -2.37
N ARG A 467 -26.69 9.01 -3.49
CA ARG A 467 -26.99 7.58 -3.66
C ARG A 467 -26.28 6.72 -2.61
N SER A 468 -25.03 7.04 -2.26
CA SER A 468 -24.28 6.35 -1.21
C SER A 468 -24.95 6.48 0.17
N PHE A 469 -25.40 7.68 0.51
CA PHE A 469 -26.09 7.95 1.77
C PHE A 469 -27.45 7.26 1.84
N ASP A 470 -28.27 7.44 0.80
CA ASP A 470 -29.61 6.88 0.69
C ASP A 470 -29.59 5.34 0.68
N PHE A 471 -28.59 4.74 0.03
CA PHE A 471 -28.41 3.28 0.02
C PHE A 471 -28.38 2.72 1.44
N THR A 472 -27.62 3.33 2.35
CA THR A 472 -27.58 2.88 3.75
C THR A 472 -28.89 3.13 4.50
N VAL A 473 -29.55 4.28 4.23
CA VAL A 473 -30.84 4.63 4.85
C VAL A 473 -31.96 3.69 4.42
N ASP A 474 -31.98 3.31 3.14
CA ASP A 474 -33.02 2.48 2.53
C ASP A 474 -32.84 0.98 2.81
N HIS A 475 -31.63 0.55 3.14
CA HIS A 475 -31.29 -0.86 3.42
C HIS A 475 -31.10 -1.10 4.91
N ARG A 476 -32.17 -0.99 5.68
CA ARG A 476 -32.20 -1.27 7.13
C ARG A 476 -32.93 -2.57 7.42
N GLY A 477 -32.48 -3.27 8.45
CA GLY A 477 -33.09 -4.51 8.94
C GLY A 477 -34.11 -4.28 10.07
N PRO A 478 -34.49 -5.36 10.78
CA PRO A 478 -35.54 -5.34 11.81
C PRO A 478 -35.28 -4.41 13.00
N HIS A 479 -34.02 -4.14 13.33
CA HIS A 479 -33.63 -3.26 14.45
C HIS A 479 -33.37 -1.81 13.98
N GLY A 480 -33.60 -1.50 12.69
CA GLY A 480 -33.30 -0.19 12.12
C GLY A 480 -31.80 0.03 11.84
N LEU A 481 -30.99 -1.00 11.99
CA LEU A 481 -29.57 -1.01 11.66
C LEU A 481 -29.37 -1.37 10.18
N PRO A 482 -28.27 -0.94 9.54
CA PRO A 482 -27.99 -1.27 8.14
C PRO A 482 -27.82 -2.76 7.92
N LEU A 483 -28.35 -3.26 6.79
CA LEU A 483 -28.11 -4.62 6.34
C LEU A 483 -26.65 -4.81 5.97
N ILE A 484 -26.06 -5.93 6.39
CA ILE A 484 -24.64 -6.22 6.10
C ILE A 484 -24.38 -6.58 4.61
N GLY A 485 -25.42 -7.09 3.92
CA GLY A 485 -25.28 -7.60 2.56
C GLY A 485 -24.49 -8.91 2.51
N ARG A 486 -23.58 -9.01 1.60
CA ARG A 486 -22.64 -10.16 1.43
C ARG A 486 -21.63 -10.20 2.56
N ALA A 487 -21.08 -9.07 2.90
CA ALA A 487 -20.23 -8.77 4.06
C ALA A 487 -20.13 -7.24 4.22
N ASP A 488 -19.50 -6.78 5.30
CA ASP A 488 -19.06 -5.40 5.46
C ASP A 488 -17.53 -5.34 5.33
N TRP A 489 -16.84 -4.39 6.00
CA TRP A 489 -15.38 -4.26 5.97
C TRP A 489 -14.64 -5.59 6.25
N ASN A 490 -15.22 -6.44 7.09
CA ASN A 490 -14.73 -7.78 7.32
C ASN A 490 -15.32 -8.74 6.28
N ASP A 491 -14.64 -8.88 5.14
CA ASP A 491 -15.05 -9.73 4.01
C ASP A 491 -15.39 -11.17 4.39
N CYS A 492 -14.87 -11.62 5.52
CA CYS A 492 -14.98 -13.00 6.00
C CYS A 492 -16.15 -13.22 6.97
N LEU A 493 -16.87 -12.16 7.38
CA LEU A 493 -18.08 -12.23 8.19
C LEU A 493 -19.32 -12.33 7.29
N ASN A 494 -19.71 -13.58 6.96
CA ASN A 494 -20.67 -13.87 5.89
C ASN A 494 -22.03 -14.30 6.46
N LEU A 495 -22.75 -13.37 7.07
CA LEU A 495 -23.98 -13.65 7.83
C LEU A 495 -25.19 -14.02 6.98
N ASN A 496 -25.09 -13.88 5.64
CA ASN A 496 -26.12 -14.25 4.66
C ASN A 496 -25.61 -15.31 3.64
N CYS A 497 -24.43 -15.88 3.84
CA CYS A 497 -23.82 -16.83 2.90
C CYS A 497 -23.50 -18.12 3.65
N PHE A 498 -24.36 -19.15 3.52
CA PHE A 498 -24.21 -20.38 4.26
C PHE A 498 -23.64 -21.51 3.40
N SER A 499 -22.60 -22.19 3.90
CA SER A 499 -22.10 -23.42 3.34
C SER A 499 -22.01 -24.51 4.41
N SER A 500 -22.53 -25.69 4.10
CA SER A 500 -22.40 -26.86 4.97
C SER A 500 -21.01 -27.50 4.91
N THR A 501 -20.16 -27.02 3.99
CA THR A 501 -18.80 -27.54 3.77
C THR A 501 -17.79 -26.55 4.34
N PRO A 502 -17.10 -26.88 5.44
CA PRO A 502 -16.03 -26.03 5.98
C PRO A 502 -14.95 -25.79 4.93
N GLY A 503 -14.48 -24.55 4.81
CA GLY A 503 -13.47 -24.13 3.85
C GLY A 503 -14.01 -23.68 2.49
N GLU A 504 -15.31 -23.80 2.21
CA GLU A 504 -15.92 -23.04 1.12
C GLU A 504 -16.05 -21.59 1.54
N SER A 505 -15.52 -20.68 0.70
CA SER A 505 -15.63 -19.25 0.96
C SER A 505 -16.96 -18.70 0.46
N PHE A 506 -17.36 -17.54 0.98
CA PHE A 506 -18.52 -16.81 0.52
C PHE A 506 -18.43 -16.44 -0.98
N GLN A 507 -17.23 -16.44 -1.55
CA GLN A 507 -17.00 -16.16 -2.97
C GLN A 507 -17.44 -17.29 -3.88
N THR A 508 -17.49 -18.51 -3.37
CA THR A 508 -17.92 -19.71 -4.11
C THR A 508 -19.33 -20.17 -3.73
N THR A 509 -19.93 -19.57 -2.70
CA THR A 509 -21.24 -19.92 -2.17
C THR A 509 -22.26 -18.85 -2.54
N GLU A 510 -23.45 -19.22 -2.97
CA GLU A 510 -24.53 -18.26 -3.24
C GLU A 510 -25.00 -17.61 -1.94
N ASN A 511 -25.20 -16.28 -2.01
CA ASN A 511 -25.78 -15.52 -0.92
C ASN A 511 -27.24 -15.92 -0.69
N GLN A 512 -27.64 -16.02 0.58
CA GLN A 512 -29.03 -15.99 0.95
C GLN A 512 -29.58 -14.55 0.79
N SER A 513 -30.89 -14.38 0.85
CA SER A 513 -31.49 -13.04 0.83
C SER A 513 -30.90 -12.17 1.93
N GLY A 514 -30.25 -11.06 1.56
CA GLY A 514 -29.56 -10.13 2.46
C GLY A 514 -30.46 -9.22 3.28
N GLY A 515 -31.75 -9.53 3.40
CA GLY A 515 -32.75 -8.65 4.02
C GLY A 515 -32.89 -8.73 5.55
N VAL A 516 -32.04 -9.46 6.25
CA VAL A 516 -32.19 -9.70 7.70
C VAL A 516 -30.93 -9.42 8.50
N ALA A 517 -29.76 -9.93 8.08
CA ALA A 517 -28.54 -9.75 8.85
C ALA A 517 -28.09 -8.28 8.82
N GLU A 518 -27.82 -7.73 10.00
CA GLU A 518 -27.54 -6.31 10.22
C GLU A 518 -26.14 -6.10 10.77
N SER A 519 -25.49 -4.99 10.39
CA SER A 519 -24.14 -4.60 10.85
C SER A 519 -24.20 -3.40 11.79
N VAL A 520 -23.80 -3.60 13.04
CA VAL A 520 -23.58 -2.50 14.01
C VAL A 520 -22.37 -1.66 13.57
N PHE A 521 -21.39 -2.27 12.93
CA PHE A 521 -20.23 -1.56 12.40
C PHE A 521 -20.63 -0.56 11.29
N ILE A 522 -21.45 -0.95 10.31
CA ILE A 522 -21.93 -0.02 9.27
C ILE A 522 -22.78 1.10 9.90
N ALA A 523 -23.57 0.80 10.93
CA ALA A 523 -24.32 1.82 11.66
C ALA A 523 -23.40 2.83 12.34
N ALA A 524 -22.31 2.37 12.96
CA ALA A 524 -21.29 3.22 13.57
C ALA A 524 -20.56 4.06 12.51
N MET A 525 -20.21 3.47 11.36
CA MET A 525 -19.67 4.20 10.20
C MET A 525 -20.62 5.30 9.73
N PHE A 526 -21.90 4.97 9.56
CA PHE A 526 -22.91 5.94 9.13
C PHE A 526 -23.00 7.13 10.10
N ALA A 527 -22.93 6.86 11.41
CA ALA A 527 -22.93 7.90 12.45
C ALA A 527 -21.68 8.79 12.39
N ALA A 528 -20.54 8.25 11.96
CA ALA A 528 -19.28 9.01 11.80
C ALA A 528 -19.20 9.79 10.48
N ILE A 529 -19.68 9.19 9.39
CA ILE A 529 -19.52 9.71 8.02
C ILE A 529 -20.72 10.55 7.58
N GLY A 530 -21.94 10.22 8.04
CA GLY A 530 -23.15 10.93 7.67
C GLY A 530 -23.13 12.44 7.95
N PRO A 531 -22.51 12.92 9.05
CA PRO A 531 -22.33 14.35 9.28
C PRO A 531 -21.54 15.07 8.19
N GLU A 532 -20.58 14.39 7.53
CA GLU A 532 -19.83 14.94 6.41
C GLU A 532 -20.73 15.17 5.18
N TYR A 533 -21.60 14.21 4.87
CA TYR A 533 -22.59 14.40 3.80
C TYR A 533 -23.54 15.57 4.10
N ALA A 534 -24.02 15.66 5.35
CA ALA A 534 -24.90 16.78 5.77
C ALA A 534 -24.19 18.14 5.62
N GLU A 535 -22.92 18.23 5.99
CA GLU A 535 -22.14 19.47 5.86
C GLU A 535 -21.88 19.85 4.40
N LEU A 536 -21.55 18.86 3.55
CA LEU A 536 -21.42 19.08 2.10
C LEU A 536 -22.73 19.58 1.49
N ALA A 537 -23.87 19.02 1.88
CA ALA A 537 -25.20 19.45 1.43
C ALA A 537 -25.52 20.89 1.90
N GLU A 538 -25.27 21.23 3.17
CA GLU A 538 -25.48 22.57 3.73
C GLU A 538 -24.69 23.62 2.96
N ARG A 539 -23.40 23.37 2.72
CA ARG A 539 -22.49 24.28 1.99
C ARG A 539 -22.80 24.40 0.51
N ARG A 540 -23.50 23.41 -0.07
CA ARG A 540 -24.07 23.52 -1.43
C ARG A 540 -25.39 24.33 -1.46
N GLY A 541 -25.90 24.78 -0.33
CA GLY A 541 -27.16 25.50 -0.26
C GLY A 541 -28.39 24.56 -0.34
N LEU A 542 -28.27 23.33 0.16
CA LEU A 542 -29.32 22.32 0.24
C LEU A 542 -29.71 22.04 1.71
N PRO A 543 -30.20 23.04 2.46
CA PRO A 543 -30.42 22.93 3.91
C PRO A 543 -31.46 21.87 4.29
N GLU A 544 -32.45 21.58 3.42
CA GLU A 544 -33.44 20.54 3.68
C GLU A 544 -32.82 19.14 3.60
N VAL A 545 -31.92 18.92 2.64
CA VAL A 545 -31.15 17.66 2.51
C VAL A 545 -30.24 17.50 3.73
N ALA A 546 -29.52 18.56 4.11
CA ALA A 546 -28.66 18.56 5.29
C ALA A 546 -29.42 18.24 6.59
N ALA A 547 -30.61 18.84 6.78
CA ALA A 547 -31.45 18.59 7.94
C ALA A 547 -31.98 17.13 7.99
N ALA A 548 -32.40 16.60 6.83
CA ALA A 548 -32.83 15.19 6.73
C ALA A 548 -31.67 14.23 7.04
N ALA A 549 -30.46 14.52 6.51
CA ALA A 549 -29.28 13.73 6.78
C ALA A 549 -28.91 13.72 8.28
N ARG A 550 -28.91 14.88 8.93
CA ARG A 550 -28.67 14.97 10.39
C ARG A 550 -29.72 14.16 11.19
N THR A 551 -30.97 14.22 10.78
CA THR A 551 -32.04 13.42 11.41
C THR A 551 -31.76 11.92 11.27
N ALA A 552 -31.41 11.45 10.08
CA ALA A 552 -31.08 10.05 9.84
C ALA A 552 -29.86 9.59 10.67
N VAL A 553 -28.85 10.45 10.85
CA VAL A 553 -27.70 10.18 11.71
C VAL A 553 -28.12 10.00 13.18
N GLU A 554 -28.96 10.91 13.70
CA GLU A 554 -29.45 10.80 15.10
C GLU A 554 -30.34 9.55 15.32
N GLU A 555 -31.20 9.22 14.34
CA GLU A 555 -31.96 7.97 14.37
C GLU A 555 -31.03 6.74 14.41
N MET A 556 -29.93 6.75 13.63
CA MET A 556 -28.97 5.65 13.61
C MET A 556 -28.23 5.53 14.95
N ARG A 557 -27.76 6.65 15.52
CA ARG A 557 -27.17 6.69 16.86
C ARG A 557 -28.10 6.09 17.92
N ALA A 558 -29.37 6.49 17.89
CA ALA A 558 -30.38 5.96 18.78
C ALA A 558 -30.61 4.46 18.58
N ALA A 559 -30.64 3.97 17.33
CA ALA A 559 -30.80 2.56 17.03
C ALA A 559 -29.62 1.72 17.56
N VAL A 560 -28.38 2.22 17.41
CA VAL A 560 -27.19 1.55 17.96
C VAL A 560 -27.25 1.46 19.49
N LEU A 561 -27.60 2.55 20.18
CA LEU A 561 -27.75 2.52 21.64
C LEU A 561 -28.85 1.58 22.10
N ALA A 562 -29.97 1.53 21.38
CA ALA A 562 -31.13 0.70 21.74
C ALA A 562 -30.92 -0.79 21.45
N HIS A 563 -30.19 -1.13 20.39
CA HIS A 563 -30.10 -2.50 19.87
C HIS A 563 -28.68 -3.01 19.69
N GLY A 564 -27.68 -2.13 19.66
CA GLY A 564 -26.28 -2.46 19.43
C GLY A 564 -25.40 -2.43 20.69
N TRP A 565 -25.96 -2.22 21.89
CA TRP A 565 -25.23 -2.14 23.15
C TRP A 565 -25.48 -3.39 24.03
N ASP A 566 -24.39 -4.09 24.42
CA ASP A 566 -24.45 -5.32 25.25
C ASP A 566 -24.22 -5.08 26.76
N GLY A 567 -24.21 -3.83 27.20
CA GLY A 567 -24.01 -3.45 28.60
C GLY A 567 -22.56 -3.02 28.93
N GLU A 568 -21.53 -3.55 28.24
CA GLU A 568 -20.13 -3.19 28.44
C GLU A 568 -19.44 -2.77 27.14
N TRP A 569 -19.95 -3.21 25.98
CA TRP A 569 -19.41 -2.89 24.66
C TRP A 569 -20.47 -2.94 23.57
N PHE A 570 -20.16 -2.46 22.37
CA PHE A 570 -21.05 -2.53 21.23
C PHE A 570 -21.01 -3.92 20.58
N LEU A 571 -22.19 -4.47 20.27
CA LEU A 571 -22.37 -5.69 19.49
C LEU A 571 -21.68 -5.56 18.11
N ARG A 572 -21.33 -6.68 17.49
CA ARG A 572 -20.81 -6.69 16.13
C ARG A 572 -21.89 -6.62 15.07
N ALA A 573 -22.94 -7.42 15.22
CA ALA A 573 -23.95 -7.63 14.20
C ALA A 573 -25.16 -8.39 14.75
N TYR A 574 -26.21 -8.52 13.92
CA TYR A 574 -27.25 -9.55 14.05
C TYR A 574 -27.14 -10.49 12.83
N ASP A 575 -27.17 -11.80 13.08
CA ASP A 575 -27.08 -12.79 12.02
C ASP A 575 -28.41 -12.93 11.24
N PHE A 576 -28.42 -13.80 10.22
CA PHE A 576 -29.60 -14.10 9.41
C PHE A 576 -30.80 -14.59 10.24
N PHE A 577 -30.56 -15.18 11.40
CA PHE A 577 -31.63 -15.70 12.30
C PHE A 577 -32.03 -14.70 13.39
N GLY A 578 -31.49 -13.48 13.36
CA GLY A 578 -31.74 -12.42 14.33
C GLY A 578 -31.03 -12.62 15.68
N LYS A 579 -29.98 -13.45 15.73
CA LYS A 579 -29.15 -13.62 16.92
C LYS A 579 -28.04 -12.55 16.98
N PRO A 580 -27.80 -11.96 18.17
CA PRO A 580 -26.71 -11.01 18.33
C PRO A 580 -25.35 -11.71 18.25
N ILE A 581 -24.40 -11.05 17.56
CA ILE A 581 -22.99 -11.43 17.46
C ILE A 581 -22.15 -10.39 18.17
N GLY A 582 -21.12 -10.80 18.88
CA GLY A 582 -20.31 -9.89 19.68
C GLY A 582 -20.92 -9.61 21.05
N THR A 583 -21.54 -10.59 21.67
CA THR A 583 -22.20 -10.52 23.00
C THR A 583 -21.47 -11.38 24.04
N ASP A 584 -21.51 -10.97 25.31
CA ASP A 584 -21.00 -11.77 26.43
C ASP A 584 -21.73 -13.10 26.62
N ALA A 585 -22.94 -13.24 26.07
CA ALA A 585 -23.70 -14.47 26.13
C ALA A 585 -23.10 -15.64 25.32
N THR A 586 -22.19 -15.39 24.40
CA THR A 586 -21.54 -16.42 23.59
C THR A 586 -20.20 -16.87 24.21
N PRO A 587 -19.77 -18.14 24.06
CA PRO A 587 -18.48 -18.58 24.59
C PRO A 587 -17.28 -18.05 23.79
N GLU A 588 -17.45 -17.78 22.50
CA GLU A 588 -16.43 -17.32 21.57
C GLU A 588 -16.95 -16.09 20.81
N GLY A 589 -16.07 -15.25 20.29
CA GLY A 589 -16.43 -14.03 19.57
C GLY A 589 -17.21 -13.02 20.38
N LYS A 590 -16.91 -12.89 21.68
CA LYS A 590 -17.68 -12.05 22.61
C LYS A 590 -17.59 -10.57 22.28
N ILE A 591 -16.39 -10.08 22.00
CA ILE A 591 -16.13 -8.67 21.70
C ILE A 591 -15.34 -8.55 20.39
N TRP A 592 -15.73 -7.58 19.55
CA TRP A 592 -15.11 -7.27 18.26
C TRP A 592 -14.67 -5.82 18.23
N ILE A 593 -13.51 -5.55 17.62
CA ILE A 593 -12.88 -4.21 17.63
C ILE A 593 -13.60 -3.22 16.73
N GLU A 594 -14.13 -3.66 15.56
CA GLU A 594 -14.59 -2.77 14.49
C GLU A 594 -15.67 -1.77 14.96
N PRO A 595 -16.74 -2.20 15.64
CA PRO A 595 -17.78 -1.25 16.08
C PRO A 595 -17.31 -0.32 17.20
N GLN A 596 -16.35 -0.73 18.05
CA GLN A 596 -15.98 0.05 19.22
C GLN A 596 -15.36 1.40 18.84
N GLY A 597 -14.33 1.37 17.95
CA GLY A 597 -13.66 2.60 17.50
C GLY A 597 -14.59 3.53 16.73
N PHE A 598 -15.32 2.99 15.74
CA PHE A 598 -16.21 3.80 14.91
C PHE A 598 -17.43 4.35 15.66
N ALA A 599 -17.99 3.63 16.64
CA ALA A 599 -19.08 4.16 17.46
C ALA A 599 -18.63 5.43 18.21
N VAL A 600 -17.46 5.38 18.83
CA VAL A 600 -16.90 6.54 19.54
C VAL A 600 -16.54 7.68 18.57
N MET A 601 -15.95 7.39 17.42
CA MET A 601 -15.68 8.37 16.36
C MET A 601 -16.98 9.02 15.86
N GLY A 602 -18.07 8.25 15.78
CA GLY A 602 -19.42 8.70 15.40
C GLY A 602 -20.18 9.40 16.52
N GLY A 603 -19.59 9.59 17.70
CA GLY A 603 -20.22 10.24 18.85
C GLY A 603 -21.28 9.39 19.54
N ILE A 604 -21.35 8.08 19.28
CA ILE A 604 -22.30 7.17 19.90
C ILE A 604 -21.86 6.89 21.35
N GLY A 605 -22.71 7.17 22.31
CA GLY A 605 -22.45 6.96 23.74
C GLY A 605 -21.35 7.90 24.31
N VAL A 606 -20.93 8.94 23.58
CA VAL A 606 -20.00 9.95 24.07
C VAL A 606 -20.78 11.00 24.87
N ASP A 607 -20.35 11.28 26.10
CA ASP A 607 -20.89 12.35 26.91
C ASP A 607 -20.40 13.69 26.38
N ALA A 608 -21.32 14.54 25.91
CA ALA A 608 -20.95 15.81 25.28
C ALA A 608 -20.39 16.84 26.29
N GLU A 609 -20.75 16.73 27.58
CA GLU A 609 -20.28 17.64 28.63
C GLU A 609 -18.97 17.18 29.25
N ASP A 610 -18.77 15.87 29.38
CA ASP A 610 -17.56 15.21 29.86
C ASP A 610 -17.22 13.97 29.00
N PRO A 611 -16.50 14.14 27.87
CA PRO A 611 -16.15 13.02 26.99
C PRO A 611 -15.40 11.87 27.70
N GLY A 612 -14.69 12.17 28.80
CA GLY A 612 -13.98 11.20 29.63
C GLY A 612 -14.82 10.53 30.72
N ASN A 613 -16.14 10.78 30.77
CA ASN A 613 -17.05 10.23 31.77
C ASN A 613 -17.00 8.69 31.81
N PRO A 614 -16.52 8.06 32.92
CA PRO A 614 -16.33 6.60 32.99
C PRO A 614 -17.63 5.80 32.90
N GLU A 615 -18.77 6.44 33.11
CA GLU A 615 -20.09 5.79 33.05
C GLU A 615 -20.70 5.84 31.64
N SER A 616 -20.09 6.60 30.71
CA SER A 616 -20.56 6.66 29.32
C SER A 616 -20.29 5.36 28.58
N GLU A 617 -21.15 5.00 27.63
CA GLU A 617 -21.01 3.78 26.80
C GLU A 617 -19.67 3.83 26.01
N ALA A 618 -19.28 4.99 25.53
CA ALA A 618 -18.02 5.18 24.78
C ALA A 618 -16.80 4.80 25.61
N VAL A 619 -16.68 5.34 26.82
CA VAL A 619 -15.52 5.05 27.71
C VAL A 619 -15.55 3.60 28.20
N ARG A 620 -16.72 3.04 28.48
CA ARG A 620 -16.85 1.62 28.87
C ARG A 620 -16.46 0.68 27.71
N ALA A 621 -16.90 0.98 26.49
CA ALA A 621 -16.53 0.21 25.32
C ALA A 621 -15.00 0.20 25.08
N LEU A 622 -14.34 1.36 25.21
CA LEU A 622 -12.88 1.47 25.08
C LEU A 622 -12.14 0.79 26.25
N ALA A 623 -12.71 0.81 27.46
CA ALA A 623 -12.17 0.05 28.60
C ALA A 623 -12.25 -1.47 28.33
N SER A 624 -13.36 -1.96 27.76
CA SER A 624 -13.53 -3.36 27.36
C SER A 624 -12.56 -3.77 26.25
N VAL A 625 -12.29 -2.89 25.27
CA VAL A 625 -11.23 -3.11 24.27
C VAL A 625 -9.87 -3.29 24.95
N HIS A 626 -9.55 -2.43 25.93
CA HIS A 626 -8.30 -2.53 26.66
C HIS A 626 -8.18 -3.85 27.42
N GLU A 627 -9.23 -4.25 28.11
CA GLU A 627 -9.24 -5.46 28.93
C GLU A 627 -9.20 -6.74 28.09
N HIS A 628 -10.00 -6.79 27.01
CA HIS A 628 -10.23 -8.04 26.29
C HIS A 628 -9.43 -8.16 24.99
N LEU A 629 -9.14 -7.07 24.28
CA LEU A 629 -8.52 -7.11 22.95
C LEU A 629 -7.05 -6.68 22.94
N ALA A 630 -6.59 -5.84 23.85
CA ALA A 630 -5.24 -5.31 23.82
C ALA A 630 -4.20 -6.38 24.15
N THR A 631 -3.07 -6.33 23.41
CA THR A 631 -1.87 -7.16 23.60
C THR A 631 -0.62 -6.28 23.45
N ASP A 632 0.56 -6.80 23.74
CA ASP A 632 1.84 -6.08 23.54
C ASP A 632 2.14 -5.79 22.06
N HIS A 633 1.39 -6.39 21.12
CA HIS A 633 1.60 -6.29 19.67
C HIS A 633 0.46 -5.57 18.93
N GLY A 634 -0.48 -5.00 19.65
CA GLY A 634 -1.70 -4.36 19.13
C GLY A 634 -2.97 -5.00 19.67
N MET A 635 -4.12 -4.65 19.12
CA MET A 635 -5.43 -5.15 19.54
C MET A 635 -5.93 -6.21 18.57
N VAL A 636 -6.37 -7.37 19.09
CA VAL A 636 -6.94 -8.46 18.29
C VAL A 636 -8.31 -8.08 17.76
N LEU A 637 -8.69 -8.65 16.62
CA LEU A 637 -9.94 -8.33 15.94
C LEU A 637 -11.17 -8.76 16.77
N GLN A 638 -11.14 -9.96 17.35
CA GLN A 638 -12.15 -10.41 18.31
C GLN A 638 -11.56 -11.36 19.36
N HIS A 639 -12.29 -11.54 20.45
CA HIS A 639 -11.88 -12.43 21.54
C HIS A 639 -13.11 -13.02 22.25
N PRO A 640 -13.04 -14.32 22.68
CA PRO A 640 -12.08 -15.35 22.26
C PRO A 640 -12.22 -15.71 20.76
N ALA A 641 -11.15 -16.18 20.13
CA ALA A 641 -11.19 -16.65 18.75
C ALA A 641 -12.06 -17.93 18.63
N TYR A 642 -12.63 -18.15 17.44
CA TYR A 642 -13.42 -19.35 17.15
C TYR A 642 -12.53 -20.58 17.02
N THR A 643 -12.90 -21.68 17.70
CA THR A 643 -12.16 -22.94 17.70
C THR A 643 -12.74 -23.99 16.75
N SER A 644 -13.92 -23.72 16.19
CA SER A 644 -14.60 -24.59 15.22
C SER A 644 -15.36 -23.78 14.18
N TYR A 645 -15.60 -24.40 13.02
CA TYR A 645 -16.40 -23.79 11.96
C TYR A 645 -17.84 -23.53 12.42
N GLN A 646 -18.28 -22.29 12.24
CA GLN A 646 -19.62 -21.82 12.53
C GLN A 646 -20.27 -21.43 11.20
N ILE A 647 -21.24 -22.25 10.75
CA ILE A 647 -21.87 -22.06 9.44
C ILE A 647 -22.54 -20.69 9.31
N GLU A 648 -23.09 -20.15 10.40
CA GLU A 648 -23.81 -18.89 10.44
C GLU A 648 -22.89 -17.66 10.37
N LEU A 649 -21.60 -17.84 10.62
CA LEU A 649 -20.58 -16.78 10.59
C LEU A 649 -19.79 -16.75 9.28
N GLY A 650 -19.70 -17.89 8.62
CA GLY A 650 -18.98 -18.02 7.35
C GLY A 650 -17.45 -18.14 7.51
N GLU A 651 -16.72 -17.52 6.59
CA GLU A 651 -15.28 -17.75 6.39
C GLU A 651 -14.42 -17.37 7.61
N VAL A 652 -14.82 -16.39 8.40
CA VAL A 652 -14.07 -15.96 9.61
C VAL A 652 -13.73 -17.12 10.54
N SER A 653 -14.65 -18.09 10.68
CA SER A 653 -14.50 -19.24 11.58
C SER A 653 -13.70 -20.40 10.95
N THR A 654 -13.24 -20.29 9.69
CA THR A 654 -12.40 -21.31 9.04
C THR A 654 -10.91 -21.12 9.35
N TYR A 655 -10.50 -19.90 9.73
CA TYR A 655 -9.09 -19.63 10.03
C TYR A 655 -8.69 -20.21 11.40
N PRO A 656 -7.43 -20.60 11.57
CA PRO A 656 -6.93 -21.02 12.87
C PRO A 656 -7.04 -19.89 13.90
N PRO A 657 -7.29 -20.17 15.19
CA PRO A 657 -7.37 -19.17 16.25
C PRO A 657 -6.12 -18.28 16.29
N GLY A 658 -6.33 -16.98 16.38
CA GLY A 658 -5.28 -15.96 16.41
C GLY A 658 -4.71 -15.57 15.04
N TYR A 659 -5.25 -16.08 13.93
CA TYR A 659 -4.79 -15.73 12.59
C TYR A 659 -5.89 -15.11 11.74
N LYS A 660 -5.47 -14.18 10.86
CA LYS A 660 -6.37 -13.46 9.97
C LYS A 660 -7.55 -12.85 10.74
N GLU A 661 -8.74 -12.96 10.19
CA GLU A 661 -9.96 -12.41 10.79
C GLU A 661 -10.44 -13.21 12.02
N ASN A 662 -9.85 -14.36 12.34
CA ASN A 662 -10.19 -15.16 13.52
C ASN A 662 -9.27 -14.86 14.72
N GLY A 663 -9.42 -13.69 15.33
CA GLY A 663 -8.65 -13.27 16.52
C GLY A 663 -7.21 -12.85 16.23
N GLY A 664 -6.85 -12.61 14.97
CA GLY A 664 -5.60 -11.93 14.61
C GLY A 664 -5.63 -10.46 14.97
N ILE A 665 -4.48 -9.82 15.06
CA ILE A 665 -4.35 -8.36 15.15
C ILE A 665 -4.41 -7.83 13.72
N PHE A 666 -5.56 -7.32 13.30
CA PHE A 666 -5.70 -6.63 12.04
C PHE A 666 -5.29 -5.17 12.25
N CYS A 667 -4.11 -4.80 11.75
CA CYS A 667 -3.52 -3.49 12.06
C CYS A 667 -4.34 -2.32 11.51
N HIS A 668 -5.20 -2.57 10.53
CA HIS A 668 -6.04 -1.57 9.86
C HIS A 668 -7.09 -0.94 10.78
N ASN A 669 -7.70 -1.71 11.69
CA ASN A 669 -8.75 -1.21 12.58
C ASN A 669 -8.24 -0.73 13.95
N ASN A 670 -6.99 -0.98 14.26
CA ASN A 670 -6.37 -0.47 15.49
C ASN A 670 -6.38 1.07 15.56
N PRO A 671 -6.07 1.83 14.47
CA PRO A 671 -6.18 3.28 14.46
C PRO A 671 -7.56 3.83 14.78
N TRP A 672 -8.66 3.10 14.48
CA TRP A 672 -10.01 3.56 14.82
C TRP A 672 -10.21 3.65 16.35
N VAL A 673 -9.63 2.70 17.08
CA VAL A 673 -9.62 2.74 18.55
C VAL A 673 -8.67 3.83 19.06
N ILE A 674 -7.50 4.01 18.42
CA ILE A 674 -6.56 5.10 18.76
C ILE A 674 -7.27 6.44 18.65
N ILE A 675 -8.01 6.68 17.57
CA ILE A 675 -8.82 7.90 17.39
C ILE A 675 -9.92 7.97 18.46
N GLY A 676 -10.64 6.88 18.71
CA GLY A 676 -11.65 6.82 19.76
C GLY A 676 -11.12 7.22 21.14
N GLU A 677 -9.93 6.75 21.53
CA GLU A 677 -9.29 7.13 22.79
C GLU A 677 -8.96 8.64 22.83
N THR A 678 -8.58 9.26 21.73
CA THR A 678 -8.38 10.72 21.69
C THR A 678 -9.69 11.50 21.82
N VAL A 679 -10.79 10.96 21.27
CA VAL A 679 -12.14 11.58 21.38
C VAL A 679 -12.58 11.67 22.83
N VAL A 680 -12.28 10.66 23.64
CA VAL A 680 -12.58 10.65 25.07
C VAL A 680 -11.46 11.26 25.94
N GLY A 681 -10.47 11.89 25.33
CA GLY A 681 -9.36 12.59 26.04
C GLY A 681 -8.29 11.68 26.63
N ASN A 682 -8.19 10.42 26.22
CA ASN A 682 -7.23 9.45 26.71
C ASN A 682 -6.00 9.33 25.79
N GLY A 683 -5.34 10.45 25.51
CA GLY A 683 -4.20 10.52 24.58
C GLY A 683 -3.00 9.64 24.96
N ALA A 684 -2.77 9.41 26.24
CA ALA A 684 -1.68 8.52 26.70
C ALA A 684 -1.91 7.07 26.25
N ARG A 685 -3.14 6.53 26.38
CA ARG A 685 -3.48 5.18 25.90
C ARG A 685 -3.49 5.12 24.36
N ALA A 686 -3.96 6.18 23.72
CA ALA A 686 -3.91 6.29 22.26
C ALA A 686 -2.48 6.20 21.74
N PHE A 687 -1.52 6.88 22.38
CA PHE A 687 -0.12 6.84 21.97
C PHE A 687 0.53 5.47 22.28
N ASP A 688 0.23 4.85 23.41
CA ASP A 688 0.66 3.48 23.72
C ASP A 688 0.19 2.48 22.64
N TYR A 689 -1.07 2.54 22.21
CA TYR A 689 -1.59 1.68 21.14
C TYR A 689 -0.92 1.96 19.79
N TYR A 690 -0.66 3.23 19.46
CA TYR A 690 0.10 3.60 18.28
C TYR A 690 1.50 2.95 18.28
N GLN A 691 2.21 3.00 19.39
CA GLN A 691 3.55 2.40 19.51
C GLN A 691 3.54 0.88 19.35
N ARG A 692 2.47 0.19 19.79
CA ARG A 692 2.38 -1.29 19.74
C ARG A 692 2.34 -1.86 18.32
N ILE A 693 1.82 -1.11 17.34
CA ILE A 693 1.72 -1.56 15.96
C ILE A 693 2.67 -0.83 15.00
N THR A 694 3.29 0.26 15.45
CA THR A 694 4.15 1.08 14.59
C THR A 694 5.53 0.43 14.40
N PRO A 695 5.97 0.19 13.15
CA PRO A 695 7.14 -0.64 12.83
C PRO A 695 8.43 -0.20 13.51
N ALA A 696 8.74 1.11 13.51
CA ALA A 696 9.97 1.63 14.11
C ALA A 696 10.09 1.32 15.62
N TYR A 697 8.97 1.13 16.33
CA TYR A 697 8.98 0.69 17.73
C TYR A 697 9.09 -0.83 17.88
N ARG A 698 9.02 -1.60 16.76
CA ARG A 698 9.14 -3.07 16.75
C ARG A 698 10.50 -3.57 16.26
N GLU A 699 11.41 -2.68 15.88
CA GLU A 699 12.75 -3.04 15.37
C GLU A 699 13.52 -3.93 16.37
N ASP A 700 13.41 -3.66 17.66
CA ASP A 700 14.11 -4.43 18.71
C ASP A 700 13.64 -5.88 18.82
N ILE A 701 12.47 -6.21 18.29
CA ILE A 701 11.88 -7.56 18.26
C ILE A 701 11.70 -8.08 16.85
N SER A 702 12.58 -7.70 15.91
CA SER A 702 12.50 -8.11 14.50
C SER A 702 12.46 -9.62 14.29
N GLU A 703 13.06 -10.43 15.16
CA GLU A 703 12.96 -11.91 15.10
C GLU A 703 11.56 -12.43 15.44
N VAL A 704 10.77 -11.70 16.21
CA VAL A 704 9.37 -12.02 16.52
C VAL A 704 8.46 -11.44 15.45
N HIS A 705 8.62 -10.15 15.15
CA HIS A 705 7.81 -9.43 14.16
C HIS A 705 8.02 -9.94 12.73
N ARG A 706 9.26 -10.25 12.34
CA ARG A 706 9.73 -10.89 11.11
C ARG A 706 9.60 -10.09 9.82
N LEU A 707 8.65 -9.15 9.73
CA LEU A 707 8.50 -8.25 8.58
C LEU A 707 9.40 -7.01 8.70
N GLU A 708 9.38 -6.22 7.66
CA GLU A 708 10.15 -4.98 7.54
C GLU A 708 9.88 -4.03 8.72
N PRO A 709 10.90 -3.54 9.41
CA PRO A 709 10.72 -2.62 10.54
C PRO A 709 10.45 -1.17 10.12
N TYR A 710 10.33 -0.89 8.83
CA TYR A 710 10.11 0.46 8.27
C TYR A 710 8.70 0.66 7.69
N VAL A 711 7.86 -0.38 7.58
CA VAL A 711 6.49 -0.28 7.05
C VAL A 711 5.50 -1.09 7.86
N TYR A 712 4.25 -0.63 7.89
CA TYR A 712 3.16 -1.32 8.58
C TYR A 712 2.83 -2.65 7.92
N ALA A 713 2.49 -3.62 8.76
CA ALA A 713 1.90 -4.88 8.36
C ALA A 713 0.37 -4.76 8.22
N GLN A 714 -0.24 -5.64 7.43
CA GLN A 714 -1.69 -5.81 7.40
C GLN A 714 -2.18 -6.44 8.69
N MET A 715 -1.51 -7.51 9.13
CA MET A 715 -1.89 -8.23 10.35
C MET A 715 -0.68 -8.76 11.10
N ILE A 716 -0.91 -9.00 12.41
CA ILE A 716 0.03 -9.64 13.32
C ILE A 716 -0.72 -10.81 13.98
N ALA A 717 -0.06 -11.94 14.19
CA ALA A 717 -0.63 -13.10 14.85
C ALA A 717 -1.08 -12.74 16.27
N GLY A 718 -2.34 -13.02 16.58
CA GLY A 718 -3.02 -12.67 17.83
C GLY A 718 -2.61 -13.55 19.02
N LYS A 719 -3.22 -13.30 20.17
CA LYS A 719 -2.85 -13.93 21.45
C LYS A 719 -3.13 -15.43 21.52
N GLU A 720 -4.06 -15.93 20.71
CA GLU A 720 -4.36 -17.36 20.60
C GLU A 720 -3.46 -18.08 19.59
N ALA A 721 -2.70 -17.35 18.78
CA ALA A 721 -1.80 -17.94 17.80
C ALA A 721 -0.55 -18.53 18.45
N VAL A 722 -0.05 -19.64 17.90
CA VAL A 722 1.20 -20.26 18.36
C VAL A 722 2.40 -19.32 18.23
N ARG A 723 2.39 -18.44 17.23
CA ARG A 723 3.44 -17.44 17.00
C ARG A 723 2.91 -16.04 17.23
N HIS A 724 2.37 -15.79 18.41
CA HIS A 724 1.91 -14.45 18.78
C HIS A 724 2.97 -13.37 18.53
N GLY A 725 2.59 -12.30 17.87
CA GLY A 725 3.47 -11.19 17.49
C GLY A 725 4.12 -11.32 16.10
N GLU A 726 4.00 -12.48 15.41
CA GLU A 726 4.51 -12.64 14.04
C GLU A 726 3.62 -11.89 13.04
N ALA A 727 4.19 -10.91 12.34
CA ALA A 727 3.48 -10.12 11.35
C ALA A 727 3.41 -10.80 9.98
N LYS A 728 2.38 -10.46 9.19
CA LYS A 728 2.11 -10.97 7.85
C LYS A 728 1.65 -9.85 6.93
N ASN A 729 1.96 -9.98 5.63
CA ASN A 729 1.57 -9.06 4.57
C ASN A 729 1.96 -7.61 4.87
N SER A 730 3.19 -7.25 4.55
CA SER A 730 3.67 -5.88 4.64
C SER A 730 3.19 -5.02 3.47
N TRP A 731 3.29 -3.72 3.59
CA TRP A 731 3.09 -2.68 2.60
C TRP A 731 1.63 -2.38 2.24
N LEU A 732 0.94 -3.26 1.52
CA LEU A 732 -0.37 -2.98 0.93
C LEU A 732 -1.48 -3.16 1.96
N THR A 733 -1.72 -2.12 2.74
CA THR A 733 -2.71 -2.13 3.82
C THR A 733 -3.23 -0.73 4.12
N GLY A 734 -4.52 -0.60 4.40
CA GLY A 734 -5.12 0.64 4.90
C GLY A 734 -4.59 1.06 6.28
N THR A 735 -3.81 0.20 6.94
CA THR A 735 -3.09 0.53 8.17
C THR A 735 -2.24 1.79 8.01
N ALA A 736 -1.56 1.94 6.87
CA ALA A 736 -0.69 3.10 6.64
C ALA A 736 -1.48 4.42 6.65
N ALA A 737 -2.58 4.49 5.89
CA ALA A 737 -3.43 5.67 5.81
C ALA A 737 -4.07 6.01 7.15
N TRP A 738 -4.69 5.01 7.81
CA TRP A 738 -5.37 5.24 9.08
C TRP A 738 -4.41 5.56 10.23
N ASN A 739 -3.18 4.98 10.25
CA ASN A 739 -2.19 5.40 11.24
C ASN A 739 -1.65 6.80 10.96
N PHE A 740 -1.52 7.20 9.69
CA PHE A 740 -1.16 8.58 9.38
C PHE A 740 -2.25 9.56 9.84
N VAL A 741 -3.52 9.25 9.62
CA VAL A 741 -4.65 10.02 10.15
C VAL A 741 -4.61 10.06 11.68
N ALA A 742 -4.50 8.91 12.34
CA ALA A 742 -4.50 8.83 13.80
C ALA A 742 -3.36 9.65 14.43
N VAL A 743 -2.14 9.53 13.89
CA VAL A 743 -0.98 10.24 14.45
C VAL A 743 -0.99 11.73 14.11
N SER A 744 -1.21 12.10 12.83
CA SER A 744 -1.09 13.50 12.40
C SER A 744 -2.30 14.34 12.78
N GLN A 745 -3.52 13.79 12.64
CA GLN A 745 -4.76 14.53 12.81
C GLN A 745 -5.35 14.45 14.22
N TYR A 746 -5.04 13.38 14.97
CA TYR A 746 -5.63 13.16 16.29
C TYR A 746 -4.61 13.18 17.42
N LEU A 747 -3.51 12.43 17.36
CA LEU A 747 -2.47 12.48 18.40
C LEU A 747 -1.71 13.81 18.39
N LEU A 748 -1.13 14.18 17.25
CA LEU A 748 -0.49 15.48 17.05
C LEU A 748 -1.52 16.60 16.84
N GLY A 749 -2.75 16.24 16.48
CA GLY A 749 -3.92 17.09 16.52
C GLY A 749 -3.97 18.16 15.44
N VAL A 750 -3.37 17.97 14.26
CA VAL A 750 -3.40 18.93 13.16
C VAL A 750 -4.26 18.39 12.02
N ARG A 751 -5.55 18.79 12.04
CA ARG A 751 -6.58 18.20 11.18
C ARG A 751 -7.18 19.21 10.22
N PRO A 752 -7.20 18.96 8.89
CA PRO A 752 -7.94 19.78 7.94
C PRO A 752 -9.45 19.78 8.21
N ASP A 753 -10.08 20.96 8.10
CA ASP A 753 -11.53 21.09 8.10
C ASP A 753 -11.95 22.06 7.00
N TYR A 754 -13.24 22.27 6.81
CA TYR A 754 -13.77 23.11 5.73
C TYR A 754 -13.32 24.57 5.83
N ASP A 755 -13.24 25.13 7.04
CA ASP A 755 -12.96 26.54 7.30
C ASP A 755 -11.54 26.82 7.79
N GLY A 756 -10.77 25.79 8.12
CA GLY A 756 -9.41 25.97 8.68
C GLY A 756 -8.78 24.66 9.15
N LEU A 757 -7.64 24.77 9.79
CA LEU A 757 -6.98 23.68 10.49
C LEU A 757 -7.50 23.60 11.93
N ILE A 758 -8.07 22.47 12.31
CA ILE A 758 -8.29 22.17 13.72
C ILE A 758 -6.94 21.83 14.34
N VAL A 759 -6.58 22.55 15.40
CA VAL A 759 -5.35 22.29 16.17
C VAL A 759 -5.74 21.87 17.58
N ASP A 760 -5.69 20.56 17.83
CA ASP A 760 -6.18 19.91 19.05
C ASP A 760 -5.28 18.73 19.44
N PRO A 761 -4.05 18.98 19.90
CA PRO A 761 -3.11 17.92 20.27
C PRO A 761 -3.60 17.12 21.48
N GLN A 762 -3.53 15.79 21.36
CA GLN A 762 -3.95 14.83 22.38
C GLN A 762 -2.80 13.94 22.85
N ILE A 763 -1.60 14.06 22.26
CA ILE A 763 -0.44 13.26 22.64
C ILE A 763 -0.07 13.52 24.10
N GLY A 764 0.18 12.45 24.85
CA GLY A 764 0.42 12.51 26.29
C GLY A 764 1.75 13.19 26.69
N PRO A 765 2.03 13.31 27.99
CA PRO A 765 3.19 14.03 28.54
C PRO A 765 4.53 13.39 28.20
N ASP A 766 4.55 12.15 27.65
CA ASP A 766 5.76 11.49 27.19
C ASP A 766 6.42 12.23 26.01
N VAL A 767 5.61 13.08 25.31
CA VAL A 767 6.10 14.01 24.28
C VAL A 767 5.87 15.44 24.78
N PRO A 768 6.84 16.02 25.52
CA PRO A 768 6.64 17.28 26.26
C PRO A 768 6.51 18.50 25.36
N SER A 769 7.05 18.45 24.16
CA SER A 769 6.92 19.52 23.16
C SER A 769 7.19 18.98 21.76
N PHE A 770 6.54 19.56 20.76
CA PHE A 770 6.81 19.24 19.36
C PHE A 770 6.44 20.41 18.46
N THR A 771 6.99 20.40 17.25
CA THR A 771 6.65 21.34 16.20
C THR A 771 6.17 20.58 14.97
N VAL A 772 4.99 20.95 14.43
CA VAL A 772 4.49 20.47 13.15
C VAL A 772 4.64 21.57 12.11
N THR A 773 5.22 21.24 10.97
CA THR A 773 5.14 22.10 9.77
C THR A 773 4.15 21.47 8.79
N ARG A 774 3.15 22.24 8.39
CA ARG A 774 2.09 21.80 7.48
C ARG A 774 1.92 22.80 6.35
N THR A 775 2.06 22.34 5.10
CA THR A 775 1.67 23.14 3.93
C THR A 775 0.30 22.68 3.46
N ILE A 776 -0.68 23.58 3.42
CA ILE A 776 -2.03 23.31 2.96
C ILE A 776 -2.59 24.50 2.19
N ARG A 777 -3.25 24.26 1.06
CA ARG A 777 -3.80 25.31 0.18
C ARG A 777 -2.78 26.41 -0.17
N GLY A 778 -1.48 26.00 -0.26
CA GLY A 778 -0.37 26.90 -0.58
C GLY A 778 0.12 27.79 0.57
N ALA A 779 -0.45 27.73 1.75
CA ALA A 779 0.04 28.41 2.96
C ALA A 779 0.83 27.45 3.86
N ARG A 780 1.88 27.95 4.52
CA ARG A 780 2.72 27.20 5.47
C ARG A 780 2.31 27.53 6.90
N TYR A 781 2.02 26.50 7.68
CA TYR A 781 1.71 26.59 9.11
C TYR A 781 2.86 26.02 9.91
N GLU A 782 3.39 26.79 10.87
CA GLU A 782 4.40 26.41 11.85
C GLU A 782 3.72 26.33 13.21
N ILE A 783 3.41 25.10 13.66
CA ILE A 783 2.61 24.84 14.84
C ILE A 783 3.51 24.30 15.93
N THR A 784 3.74 25.09 17.00
CA THR A 784 4.52 24.69 18.15
C THR A 784 3.60 24.34 19.30
N VAL A 785 3.73 23.12 19.82
CA VAL A 785 2.97 22.59 20.93
C VAL A 785 3.88 22.44 22.16
N THR A 786 3.44 22.95 23.28
CA THR A 786 4.08 22.75 24.59
C THR A 786 3.08 22.05 25.52
N ASN A 787 3.43 20.86 25.98
CA ASN A 787 2.65 20.10 26.93
C ASN A 787 3.03 20.50 28.37
N SER A 788 2.11 21.17 29.07
CA SER A 788 2.35 21.65 30.45
C SER A 788 2.31 20.52 31.47
N GLY A 789 1.86 19.32 31.09
CA GLY A 789 1.73 18.18 32.03
C GLY A 789 0.58 18.31 33.02
N ALA A 790 -0.29 19.31 32.90
CA ALA A 790 -1.44 19.52 33.77
C ALA A 790 -2.64 18.71 33.23
N PRO A 791 -3.08 17.65 33.90
CA PRO A 791 -4.23 16.87 33.45
C PRO A 791 -5.48 17.76 33.34
N GLY A 792 -6.17 17.72 32.21
CA GLY A 792 -7.41 18.44 31.96
C GLY A 792 -7.26 19.95 31.71
N ALA A 793 -6.03 20.45 31.51
CA ALA A 793 -5.82 21.82 31.06
C ALA A 793 -6.43 22.02 29.67
N ARG A 794 -7.28 23.02 29.49
CA ARG A 794 -7.76 23.43 28.16
C ARG A 794 -6.61 24.05 27.38
N ALA A 795 -6.38 23.55 26.18
CA ALA A 795 -5.36 24.11 25.29
C ALA A 795 -5.59 25.61 25.08
N SER A 796 -4.59 26.43 25.38
CA SER A 796 -4.57 27.81 24.92
C SER A 796 -3.92 27.89 23.56
N LEU A 797 -4.51 28.64 22.62
CA LEU A 797 -4.03 28.76 21.24
C LEU A 797 -3.84 30.22 20.86
N THR A 798 -2.69 30.53 20.24
CA THR A 798 -2.43 31.83 19.63
C THR A 798 -2.03 31.67 18.18
N VAL A 799 -2.48 32.62 17.32
CA VAL A 799 -2.10 32.70 15.91
C VAL A 799 -1.36 34.02 15.70
N ASP A 800 -0.12 33.96 15.26
CA ASP A 800 0.78 35.10 15.09
C ASP A 800 0.84 36.01 16.35
N GLY A 801 0.82 35.36 17.54
CA GLY A 801 0.85 36.02 18.83
C GLY A 801 -0.50 36.56 19.33
N THR A 802 -1.57 36.42 18.57
CA THR A 802 -2.92 36.84 18.96
C THR A 802 -3.70 35.64 19.49
N PRO A 803 -4.30 35.70 20.71
CA PRO A 803 -5.15 34.61 21.22
C PRO A 803 -6.31 34.29 20.26
N LEU A 804 -6.59 33.02 20.07
CA LEU A 804 -7.70 32.52 19.27
C LEU A 804 -8.67 31.77 20.21
N ASP A 805 -9.94 32.14 20.17
CA ASP A 805 -11.00 31.39 20.82
C ASP A 805 -11.38 30.18 19.99
N GLY A 806 -11.35 28.99 20.57
CA GLY A 806 -11.61 27.72 19.87
C GLY A 806 -10.34 27.04 19.38
N ARG A 807 -10.50 26.09 18.45
CA ARG A 807 -9.43 25.22 17.95
C ARG A 807 -9.18 25.31 16.45
N THR A 808 -10.00 26.10 15.71
CA THR A 808 -9.93 26.19 14.26
C THR A 808 -9.12 27.42 13.84
N VAL A 809 -7.92 27.19 13.32
CA VAL A 809 -7.05 28.20 12.73
C VAL A 809 -7.51 28.45 11.30
N PRO A 810 -8.00 29.68 10.95
CA PRO A 810 -8.52 29.94 9.61
C PRO A 810 -7.47 29.74 8.52
N TYR A 811 -7.91 29.34 7.32
CA TYR A 811 -7.00 29.24 6.17
C TYR A 811 -6.47 30.60 5.75
N ALA A 812 -5.15 30.67 5.60
CA ALA A 812 -4.43 31.84 5.14
C ALA A 812 -4.24 31.80 3.61
N PRO A 813 -4.05 32.97 2.96
CA PRO A 813 -3.75 33.03 1.53
C PRO A 813 -2.49 32.25 1.16
N ALA A 814 -2.47 31.69 -0.06
CA ALA A 814 -1.30 31.00 -0.58
C ALA A 814 -0.05 31.89 -0.51
N GLY A 815 1.10 31.28 -0.17
CA GLY A 815 2.38 31.96 0.04
C GLY A 815 2.56 32.58 1.44
N SER A 816 1.54 32.52 2.31
CA SER A 816 1.64 32.99 3.70
C SER A 816 2.37 31.98 4.60
N THR A 817 3.00 32.49 5.66
CA THR A 817 3.45 31.66 6.80
C THR A 817 2.70 32.09 8.04
N VAL A 818 2.04 31.14 8.69
CA VAL A 818 1.24 31.32 9.90
C VAL A 818 1.92 30.61 11.05
N ARG A 819 2.14 31.33 12.18
CA ARG A 819 2.71 30.74 13.39
C ARG A 819 1.62 30.50 14.41
N VAL A 820 1.52 29.23 14.83
CA VAL A 820 0.54 28.78 15.83
C VAL A 820 1.28 28.28 17.05
N ALA A 821 0.97 28.82 18.23
CA ALA A 821 1.49 28.31 19.49
C ALA A 821 0.34 27.75 20.33
N VAL A 822 0.55 26.55 20.83
CA VAL A 822 -0.44 25.79 21.64
C VAL A 822 0.21 25.39 22.95
N THR A 823 -0.50 25.59 24.06
CA THR A 823 -0.12 25.03 25.38
C THR A 823 -1.26 24.11 25.83
N VAL A 824 -0.95 22.85 26.06
CA VAL A 824 -1.90 21.81 26.52
C VAL A 824 -1.70 21.54 28.01
#